data_6c55f70900785ce54af354364fb0e339
#
_entry.id   6c55f70900785ce54af354364fb0e339
#
_cell.length_a   1.000
_cell.length_b   1.000
_cell.length_c   1.000
_cell.angle_alpha   90.00
_cell.angle_beta   90.00
_cell.angle_gamma   90.00
#
_symmetry.space_group_name_H-M   'P 1'
#
loop_
_entity.id
_entity.type
_entity.pdbx_description
1 polymer ?
#
loop_
_entity_poly.entity_id
_entity_poly.type
_entity_poly.pdbx_seq_one_letter_code
_entity_poly.pdbx_strand_id
1 'polypeptide(L)'
;VRHVVRVVRELPEIMGEAPRLFVVTRGAQSVLGGESANLEQAGLRGLLRVIGAEYPHLHTTHVDVDEHSGSEVVARQLLSGSEEDETAWRCGQWYTARLSPMPLRPEERKTTVVEHDTEGMRLQIRTPGDLQTMEFVAFDRVAPGPGQIEVAVSTSSINFADVLVSFGRYNSPDGQMPQLGTDFAGVVTAVGPDVTDHQVGDRVGGMSPHGCWATFVTCDGALATPIPAGLTDAQAAAVTTAHATAWYGLHDLGRIRAGDKVLIHSGTGGVGQAAIAIARAAGAEIYATAGSPKRRQVLRDMGIEHVYDSRSIEFAEAIRADTDGYGVDIVLNSLTGAAQRAGLELLAWGGRFVEIGKRDIYGDTKMGLFPFRRNLSFYGVDLGMLSITHPRLIRELLTTVYQRTAEGVLPMPQDTHYPLAEAATAIRVMGAADHTGKLLLDIPRSGRSAVVLPPEQVPVLRADGSYIITGGLGGLGLFLAEKMATAGAGRIVLSSRSAPSQKALETIELIRSIGSDVVVECGDIAQPATAARLVANATATNLPLRGVLHAAAVVEDATLANITDELLDRDWAPKVYGAWHLHQATTDQPLDWFCSFSSAAAMLGSPGQGAYAAANSWLDAFTHWRHNQNQPATAIAWGPWAEIGRAIALAESSDAAIAPDEGAYAFQTLLRHNR
;
A
#
# COMPACT_ATOMS: atom_id res chain seq x y z
N VAL A 1 -14.57 39.35 1.94
CA VAL A 1 -15.81 38.60 1.76
C VAL A 1 -17.00 39.53 1.68
N ARG A 2 -17.36 40.29 2.74
CA ARG A 2 -18.54 41.18 2.78
C ARG A 2 -18.62 42.17 1.60
N HIS A 3 -17.49 42.82 1.26
CA HIS A 3 -17.45 43.75 0.15
C HIS A 3 -17.83 43.10 -1.18
N VAL A 4 -17.29 41.92 -1.47
CA VAL A 4 -17.59 41.19 -2.71
C VAL A 4 -19.06 40.78 -2.77
N VAL A 5 -19.65 40.31 -1.65
CA VAL A 5 -21.08 39.98 -1.57
C VAL A 5 -21.95 41.21 -1.91
N ARG A 6 -21.63 42.40 -1.36
CA ARG A 6 -22.37 43.64 -1.66
C ARG A 6 -22.28 44.02 -3.13
N VAL A 7 -21.06 43.98 -3.71
CA VAL A 7 -20.85 44.26 -5.13
C VAL A 7 -21.68 43.31 -6.02
N VAL A 8 -21.63 42.00 -5.73
CA VAL A 8 -22.36 40.99 -6.53
C VAL A 8 -23.88 41.19 -6.47
N ARG A 9 -24.44 41.67 -5.34
CA ARG A 9 -25.87 41.99 -5.23
C ARG A 9 -26.29 43.17 -6.10
N GLU A 10 -25.43 44.13 -6.28
CA GLU A 10 -25.71 45.36 -7.05
C GLU A 10 -25.46 45.15 -8.56
N LEU A 11 -24.63 44.19 -8.95
CA LEU A 11 -24.28 43.95 -10.35
C LEU A 11 -25.47 43.60 -11.25
N PRO A 12 -26.50 42.86 -10.83
CA PRO A 12 -27.65 42.56 -11.70
C PRO A 12 -28.44 43.79 -12.14
N GLU A 13 -28.37 44.91 -11.37
CA GLU A 13 -29.07 46.16 -11.66
C GLU A 13 -28.28 47.06 -12.63
N ILE A 14 -26.99 46.86 -12.79
CA ILE A 14 -26.07 47.76 -13.54
C ILE A 14 -25.87 47.30 -15.01
N MET A 15 -26.45 46.21 -15.44
CA MET A 15 -25.96 45.40 -16.53
C MET A 15 -26.29 45.77 -17.97
N GLY A 16 -25.21 45.70 -18.81
CA GLY A 16 -25.24 45.53 -20.25
C GLY A 16 -25.03 44.06 -20.68
N GLU A 17 -24.79 43.78 -21.95
CA GLU A 17 -24.59 42.42 -22.50
C GLU A 17 -23.33 41.74 -21.92
N ALA A 18 -23.48 40.57 -21.29
CA ALA A 18 -22.44 39.63 -20.83
C ALA A 18 -21.29 40.22 -19.95
N PRO A 19 -21.57 40.68 -18.71
CA PRO A 19 -20.53 41.16 -17.80
C PRO A 19 -19.61 40.00 -17.32
N ARG A 20 -18.32 40.30 -17.08
CA ARG A 20 -17.39 39.39 -16.37
C ARG A 20 -16.99 40.02 -15.03
N LEU A 21 -17.04 39.19 -14.00
CA LEU A 21 -16.54 39.55 -12.68
C LEU A 21 -15.14 38.99 -12.46
N PHE A 22 -14.14 39.86 -12.38
CA PHE A 22 -12.79 39.50 -11.98
C PHE A 22 -12.52 39.92 -10.55
N VAL A 23 -12.08 38.99 -9.72
CA VAL A 23 -11.62 39.30 -8.36
C VAL A 23 -10.14 38.98 -8.28
N VAL A 24 -9.34 40.03 -8.05
CA VAL A 24 -7.88 39.93 -7.96
C VAL A 24 -7.45 39.89 -6.51
N THR A 25 -6.64 38.89 -6.15
CA THR A 25 -6.04 38.72 -4.82
C THR A 25 -4.53 38.66 -4.90
N ARG A 26 -3.84 38.81 -3.77
CA ARG A 26 -2.38 38.67 -3.66
C ARG A 26 -2.01 37.61 -2.67
N GLY A 27 -1.47 36.51 -3.19
CA GLY A 27 -1.02 35.37 -2.37
C GLY A 27 -2.14 34.74 -1.54
N ALA A 28 -3.42 34.86 -1.97
CA ALA A 28 -4.53 34.28 -1.23
C ALA A 28 -4.50 32.76 -1.16
N GLN A 29 -3.80 32.15 -2.12
CA GLN A 29 -3.67 30.69 -2.23
C GLN A 29 -2.19 30.26 -2.20
N SER A 30 -1.90 29.11 -1.62
CA SER A 30 -0.63 28.43 -1.78
C SER A 30 -0.67 27.64 -3.09
N VAL A 31 0.13 28.02 -4.07
CA VAL A 31 0.16 27.43 -5.42
C VAL A 31 1.41 26.58 -5.60
N LEU A 32 2.55 27.12 -5.16
CA LEU A 32 3.83 26.41 -5.21
C LEU A 32 4.24 25.94 -3.80
N GLY A 33 5.05 24.89 -3.75
CA GLY A 33 5.56 24.40 -2.46
C GLY A 33 6.32 25.50 -1.69
N GLY A 34 6.02 25.67 -0.40
CA GLY A 34 6.65 26.64 0.48
C GLY A 34 6.04 28.05 0.47
N GLU A 35 4.99 28.28 -0.32
CA GLU A 35 4.26 29.56 -0.28
C GLU A 35 3.34 29.65 0.96
N SER A 36 3.35 30.80 1.64
CA SER A 36 2.41 31.09 2.72
C SER A 36 1.20 31.83 2.17
N ALA A 37 0.01 31.31 2.45
CA ALA A 37 -1.22 31.95 2.03
C ALA A 37 -1.49 33.23 2.83
N ASN A 38 -1.97 34.30 2.15
CA ASN A 38 -2.48 35.50 2.77
C ASN A 38 -3.89 35.24 3.35
N LEU A 39 -3.96 34.99 4.65
CA LEU A 39 -5.18 34.62 5.34
C LEU A 39 -6.28 35.72 5.30
N GLU A 40 -5.93 36.99 5.11
CA GLU A 40 -6.91 38.08 5.01
C GLU A 40 -7.79 37.94 3.75
N GLN A 41 -7.28 37.30 2.71
CA GLN A 41 -7.97 37.17 1.42
C GLN A 41 -8.40 35.69 1.13
N ALA A 42 -7.96 34.73 1.92
CA ALA A 42 -8.09 33.29 1.65
C ALA A 42 -9.54 32.80 1.53
N GLY A 43 -10.48 33.39 2.28
CA GLY A 43 -11.89 33.04 2.21
C GLY A 43 -12.59 33.41 0.90
N LEU A 44 -11.97 34.23 0.05
CA LEU A 44 -12.60 34.69 -1.20
C LEU A 44 -12.75 33.53 -2.20
N ARG A 45 -11.83 32.58 -2.24
CA ARG A 45 -11.89 31.46 -3.18
C ARG A 45 -13.20 30.69 -3.08
N GLY A 46 -13.60 30.26 -1.88
CA GLY A 46 -14.84 29.51 -1.67
C GLY A 46 -16.08 30.34 -2.01
N LEU A 47 -16.09 31.65 -1.65
CA LEU A 47 -17.16 32.54 -2.03
C LEU A 47 -17.32 32.67 -3.55
N LEU A 48 -16.20 32.82 -4.28
CA LEU A 48 -16.22 32.99 -5.74
C LEU A 48 -16.73 31.75 -6.46
N ARG A 49 -16.47 30.57 -5.96
CA ARG A 49 -17.06 29.32 -6.44
C ARG A 49 -18.59 29.34 -6.32
N VAL A 50 -19.11 29.80 -5.20
CA VAL A 50 -20.57 29.95 -5.00
C VAL A 50 -21.15 31.03 -5.89
N ILE A 51 -20.48 32.17 -6.06
CA ILE A 51 -20.91 33.21 -7.00
C ILE A 51 -21.02 32.67 -8.42
N GLY A 52 -20.02 31.90 -8.89
CA GLY A 52 -20.05 31.24 -10.20
C GLY A 52 -21.21 30.25 -10.36
N ALA A 53 -21.58 29.57 -9.28
CA ALA A 53 -22.70 28.61 -9.28
C ALA A 53 -24.09 29.30 -9.23
N GLU A 54 -24.24 30.40 -8.46
CA GLU A 54 -25.51 31.12 -8.34
C GLU A 54 -25.73 32.12 -9.49
N TYR A 55 -24.65 32.75 -9.98
CA TYR A 55 -24.69 33.75 -11.05
C TYR A 55 -23.76 33.35 -12.21
N PRO A 56 -24.04 32.25 -12.93
CA PRO A 56 -23.19 31.78 -14.01
C PRO A 56 -22.99 32.77 -15.15
N HIS A 57 -23.95 33.70 -15.35
CA HIS A 57 -23.87 34.76 -16.34
C HIS A 57 -22.79 35.82 -16.05
N LEU A 58 -22.28 35.89 -14.81
CA LEU A 58 -21.18 36.81 -14.43
C LEU A 58 -19.80 36.28 -14.83
N HIS A 59 -19.68 35.06 -15.34
CA HIS A 59 -18.41 34.46 -15.72
C HIS A 59 -17.28 34.81 -14.74
N THR A 60 -17.53 34.52 -13.45
CA THR A 60 -16.64 34.91 -12.34
C THR A 60 -15.26 34.25 -12.47
N THR A 61 -14.22 35.08 -12.41
CA THR A 61 -12.84 34.59 -12.47
C THR A 61 -12.05 35.10 -11.25
N HIS A 62 -11.41 34.19 -10.55
CA HIS A 62 -10.44 34.51 -9.51
C HIS A 62 -9.04 34.58 -10.10
N VAL A 63 -8.34 35.69 -9.89
CA VAL A 63 -6.97 35.93 -10.33
C VAL A 63 -6.10 36.21 -9.11
N ASP A 64 -5.25 35.22 -8.73
CA ASP A 64 -4.36 35.38 -7.59
C ASP A 64 -2.92 35.60 -8.06
N VAL A 65 -2.32 36.74 -7.70
CA VAL A 65 -0.98 37.13 -8.13
C VAL A 65 -0.01 37.15 -6.94
N ASP A 66 1.27 36.98 -7.21
CA ASP A 66 2.31 37.12 -6.19
C ASP A 66 2.48 38.60 -5.73
N GLU A 67 3.20 38.79 -4.63
CA GLU A 67 3.39 40.11 -4.02
C GLU A 67 4.10 41.11 -4.93
N HIS A 68 4.92 40.62 -5.87
CA HIS A 68 5.78 41.40 -6.73
C HIS A 68 5.14 41.72 -8.09
N SER A 69 4.01 41.12 -8.40
CA SER A 69 3.31 41.33 -9.68
C SER A 69 2.73 42.72 -9.81
N GLY A 70 3.11 43.40 -10.88
CA GLY A 70 2.56 44.70 -11.26
C GLY A 70 1.19 44.60 -11.94
N SER A 71 0.54 45.78 -12.11
CA SER A 71 -0.75 45.88 -12.80
C SER A 71 -0.74 45.35 -14.24
N GLU A 72 0.41 45.32 -14.92
CA GLU A 72 0.54 44.83 -16.28
C GLU A 72 0.23 43.32 -16.38
N VAL A 73 0.65 42.50 -15.40
CA VAL A 73 0.35 41.08 -15.35
C VAL A 73 -1.15 40.86 -15.23
N VAL A 74 -1.80 41.62 -14.32
CA VAL A 74 -3.25 41.56 -14.13
C VAL A 74 -3.98 41.98 -15.40
N ALA A 75 -3.61 43.13 -16.00
CA ALA A 75 -4.21 43.60 -17.25
C ALA A 75 -4.11 42.58 -18.39
N ARG A 76 -2.96 41.88 -18.51
CA ARG A 76 -2.77 40.82 -19.51
C ARG A 76 -3.73 39.65 -19.29
N GLN A 77 -3.96 39.24 -18.04
CA GLN A 77 -4.92 38.18 -17.71
C GLN A 77 -6.36 38.61 -18.00
N LEU A 78 -6.74 39.81 -17.62
CA LEU A 78 -8.09 40.36 -17.89
C LEU A 78 -8.39 40.42 -19.39
N LEU A 79 -7.38 40.68 -20.21
CA LEU A 79 -7.50 40.82 -21.67
C LEU A 79 -7.22 39.50 -22.41
N SER A 80 -6.84 38.42 -21.73
CA SER A 80 -6.43 37.15 -22.35
C SER A 80 -7.55 36.38 -23.06
N GLY A 81 -8.81 36.69 -22.72
CA GLY A 81 -9.96 35.89 -23.18
C GLY A 81 -10.03 34.48 -22.57
N SER A 82 -9.24 34.20 -21.54
CA SER A 82 -9.26 32.91 -20.85
C SER A 82 -10.63 32.60 -20.26
N GLU A 83 -11.10 31.36 -20.43
CA GLU A 83 -12.35 30.86 -19.83
C GLU A 83 -12.12 30.23 -18.46
N GLU A 84 -10.87 30.21 -17.97
CA GLU A 84 -10.55 29.67 -16.64
C GLU A 84 -11.17 30.52 -15.53
N ASP A 85 -11.84 29.83 -14.61
CA ASP A 85 -12.51 30.47 -13.47
C ASP A 85 -11.56 30.75 -12.29
N GLU A 86 -10.39 30.08 -12.26
CA GLU A 86 -9.39 30.25 -11.20
C GLU A 86 -7.99 30.19 -11.79
N THR A 87 -7.24 31.28 -11.69
CA THR A 87 -5.88 31.42 -12.20
C THR A 87 -4.96 32.03 -11.15
N ALA A 88 -3.68 31.61 -11.18
CA ALA A 88 -2.65 32.20 -10.33
C ALA A 88 -1.38 32.50 -11.13
N TRP A 89 -0.73 33.64 -10.82
CA TRP A 89 0.56 34.03 -11.36
C TRP A 89 1.65 33.84 -10.31
N ARG A 90 2.64 33.00 -10.60
CA ARG A 90 3.79 32.75 -9.72
C ARG A 90 5.07 32.58 -10.55
N CYS A 91 6.14 33.21 -10.12
CA CYS A 91 7.48 33.07 -10.73
C CYS A 91 7.47 33.24 -12.25
N GLY A 92 6.69 34.17 -12.78
CA GLY A 92 6.64 34.46 -14.23
C GLY A 92 5.76 33.51 -15.05
N GLN A 93 4.96 32.65 -14.42
CA GLN A 93 4.10 31.65 -15.07
C GLN A 93 2.65 31.72 -14.56
N TRP A 94 1.71 31.37 -15.43
CA TRP A 94 0.32 31.18 -15.09
C TRP A 94 0.05 29.74 -14.71
N TYR A 95 -0.75 29.56 -13.66
CA TYR A 95 -1.25 28.30 -13.14
C TYR A 95 -2.77 28.34 -13.12
N THR A 96 -3.40 27.17 -13.26
CA THR A 96 -4.83 26.99 -13.05
C THR A 96 -5.08 25.81 -12.12
N ALA A 97 -6.16 25.91 -11.31
CA ALA A 97 -6.49 24.85 -10.37
C ALA A 97 -7.12 23.64 -11.09
N ARG A 98 -6.69 22.43 -10.72
CA ARG A 98 -7.31 21.17 -11.16
C ARG A 98 -7.41 20.20 -9.99
N LEU A 99 -8.58 19.59 -9.87
CA LEU A 99 -8.76 18.47 -8.94
C LEU A 99 -8.29 17.19 -9.62
N SER A 100 -7.33 16.52 -9.01
CA SER A 100 -6.81 15.24 -9.52
C SER A 100 -6.64 14.24 -8.39
N PRO A 101 -6.78 12.93 -8.65
CA PRO A 101 -6.41 11.92 -7.68
C PRO A 101 -4.93 12.07 -7.31
N MET A 102 -4.64 12.13 -6.02
CA MET A 102 -3.29 12.27 -5.51
C MET A 102 -3.01 11.16 -4.49
N PRO A 103 -2.49 9.99 -4.94
CA PRO A 103 -2.13 8.92 -4.04
C PRO A 103 -1.02 9.39 -3.07
N LEU A 104 -1.01 8.80 -1.88
CA LEU A 104 0.01 9.08 -0.87
C LEU A 104 1.41 8.79 -1.45
N ARG A 105 2.31 9.76 -1.37
CA ARG A 105 3.67 9.62 -1.85
C ARG A 105 4.55 8.95 -0.78
N PRO A 106 5.59 8.20 -1.16
CA PRO A 106 6.51 7.58 -0.21
C PRO A 106 7.13 8.57 0.78
N GLU A 107 7.48 9.77 0.32
CA GLU A 107 8.07 10.84 1.13
C GLU A 107 7.11 11.46 2.16
N GLU A 108 5.81 11.24 2.02
CA GLU A 108 4.79 11.72 2.98
C GLU A 108 4.56 10.73 4.11
N ARG A 109 5.14 9.53 4.03
CA ARG A 109 5.03 8.50 5.05
C ARG A 109 6.06 8.73 6.14
N LYS A 110 5.70 8.38 7.36
CA LYS A 110 6.66 8.36 8.47
C LYS A 110 7.69 7.26 8.23
N THR A 111 8.95 7.61 8.42
CA THR A 111 10.09 6.69 8.32
C THR A 111 10.78 6.57 9.66
N THR A 112 11.46 5.45 9.87
CA THR A 112 12.38 5.21 10.97
C THR A 112 13.69 4.66 10.44
N VAL A 113 14.69 4.56 11.29
CA VAL A 113 15.95 3.88 10.98
C VAL A 113 15.96 2.57 11.75
N VAL A 114 16.19 1.46 11.07
CA VAL A 114 16.30 0.12 11.67
C VAL A 114 17.72 -0.39 11.60
N GLU A 115 18.18 -1.06 12.67
CA GLU A 115 19.42 -1.82 12.77
C GLU A 115 19.17 -3.23 12.21
N HIS A 116 19.95 -3.64 11.20
CA HIS A 116 19.69 -4.90 10.48
C HIS A 116 19.90 -6.17 11.32
N ASP A 117 20.71 -6.11 12.35
CA ASP A 117 21.03 -7.25 13.22
C ASP A 117 20.04 -7.46 14.36
N THR A 118 19.28 -6.43 14.72
CA THR A 118 18.37 -6.45 15.87
C THR A 118 16.92 -6.15 15.56
N GLU A 119 16.62 -5.43 14.47
CA GLU A 119 15.29 -4.94 14.15
C GLU A 119 14.75 -5.54 12.86
N GLY A 120 13.42 -5.64 12.78
CA GLY A 120 12.71 -6.20 11.64
C GLY A 120 12.59 -5.21 10.47
N MET A 121 13.14 -5.58 9.32
CA MET A 121 12.97 -4.89 8.04
C MET A 121 12.57 -5.90 6.97
N ARG A 122 11.58 -5.57 6.14
CA ARG A 122 11.20 -6.36 4.97
C ARG A 122 11.08 -5.52 3.73
N LEU A 123 11.31 -6.13 2.58
CA LEU A 123 10.99 -5.55 1.29
C LEU A 123 9.56 -5.95 0.89
N GLN A 124 8.75 -4.98 0.56
CA GLN A 124 7.40 -5.20 0.04
C GLN A 124 7.17 -4.39 -1.24
N ILE A 125 6.14 -4.76 -1.99
CA ILE A 125 5.66 -3.98 -3.12
C ILE A 125 4.34 -3.30 -2.71
N ARG A 126 4.31 -1.97 -2.77
CA ARG A 126 3.13 -1.20 -2.40
C ARG A 126 2.02 -1.30 -3.44
N THR A 127 2.39 -1.21 -4.71
CA THR A 127 1.47 -1.28 -5.85
C THR A 127 1.90 -2.42 -6.77
N PRO A 128 1.28 -3.62 -6.65
CA PRO A 128 1.61 -4.72 -7.54
C PRO A 128 1.47 -4.31 -9.01
N GLY A 129 2.49 -4.64 -9.81
CA GLY A 129 2.61 -4.21 -11.20
C GLY A 129 3.59 -3.06 -11.43
N ASP A 130 3.86 -2.25 -10.41
CA ASP A 130 4.86 -1.18 -10.47
C ASP A 130 6.06 -1.47 -9.55
N LEU A 131 7.11 -2.02 -10.13
CA LEU A 131 8.33 -2.39 -9.40
C LEU A 131 9.09 -1.18 -8.80
N GLN A 132 8.77 0.05 -9.20
CA GLN A 132 9.34 1.26 -8.58
C GLN A 132 8.72 1.53 -7.21
N THR A 133 7.61 0.87 -6.89
CA THR A 133 6.95 0.97 -5.59
C THR A 133 7.44 -0.08 -4.58
N MET A 134 8.53 -0.79 -4.87
CA MET A 134 9.22 -1.61 -3.88
C MET A 134 9.85 -0.73 -2.82
N GLU A 135 9.60 -1.03 -1.56
CA GLU A 135 10.01 -0.22 -0.42
C GLU A 135 10.38 -1.09 0.79
N PHE A 136 11.32 -0.63 1.58
CA PHE A 136 11.62 -1.24 2.87
C PHE A 136 10.64 -0.75 3.93
N VAL A 137 10.10 -1.69 4.70
CA VAL A 137 9.13 -1.43 5.77
C VAL A 137 9.61 -2.07 7.06
N ALA A 138 9.49 -1.32 8.16
CA ALA A 138 9.74 -1.86 9.49
C ALA A 138 8.65 -2.87 9.88
N PHE A 139 9.01 -3.86 10.69
CA PHE A 139 8.04 -4.72 11.36
C PHE A 139 8.55 -5.12 12.75
N ASP A 140 7.61 -5.38 13.67
CA ASP A 140 7.96 -5.81 15.01
C ASP A 140 8.33 -7.30 15.01
N ARG A 141 9.48 -7.64 15.60
CA ARG A 141 9.84 -9.03 15.86
C ARG A 141 8.96 -9.57 16.98
N VAL A 142 8.22 -10.61 16.69
CA VAL A 142 7.35 -11.29 17.65
C VAL A 142 8.01 -12.60 18.07
N ALA A 143 8.03 -12.88 19.37
CA ALA A 143 8.57 -14.14 19.87
C ALA A 143 7.89 -15.33 19.20
N PRO A 144 8.64 -16.36 18.74
CA PRO A 144 8.07 -17.53 18.10
C PRO A 144 7.06 -18.24 19.00
N GLY A 145 5.90 -18.60 18.43
CA GLY A 145 4.88 -19.41 19.09
C GLY A 145 5.29 -20.90 19.19
N PRO A 146 4.39 -21.76 19.73
CA PRO A 146 4.64 -23.19 19.82
C PRO A 146 4.98 -23.80 18.46
N GLY A 147 6.07 -24.57 18.39
CA GLY A 147 6.56 -25.22 17.16
C GLY A 147 7.23 -24.28 16.15
N GLN A 148 7.33 -22.98 16.43
CA GLN A 148 7.92 -21.99 15.54
C GLN A 148 9.37 -21.65 15.92
N ILE A 149 10.13 -21.21 14.93
CA ILE A 149 11.47 -20.64 15.09
C ILE A 149 11.55 -19.28 14.42
N GLU A 150 12.43 -18.42 14.92
CA GLU A 150 12.83 -17.20 14.23
C GLU A 150 14.23 -17.37 13.66
N VAL A 151 14.41 -16.97 12.41
CA VAL A 151 15.69 -17.04 11.69
C VAL A 151 16.12 -15.66 11.24
N ALA A 152 17.35 -15.30 11.55
CA ALA A 152 18.04 -14.15 10.97
C ALA A 152 18.50 -14.53 9.55
N VAL A 153 17.84 -13.99 8.55
CA VAL A 153 18.07 -14.36 7.14
C VAL A 153 19.33 -13.69 6.62
N SER A 154 20.21 -14.45 5.98
CA SER A 154 21.40 -13.95 5.29
C SER A 154 21.22 -13.94 3.77
N THR A 155 20.49 -14.91 3.23
CA THR A 155 20.25 -15.04 1.78
C THR A 155 18.85 -15.58 1.53
N SER A 156 18.20 -15.07 0.51
CA SER A 156 16.93 -15.57 -0.03
C SER A 156 17.07 -15.83 -1.53
N SER A 157 16.33 -16.77 -2.09
CA SER A 157 16.32 -16.98 -3.53
C SER A 157 15.07 -16.38 -4.17
N ILE A 158 15.20 -15.98 -5.44
CA ILE A 158 14.05 -15.54 -6.22
C ILE A 158 13.44 -16.73 -6.94
N ASN A 159 12.15 -16.89 -6.82
CA ASN A 159 11.35 -17.89 -7.54
C ASN A 159 10.37 -17.20 -8.49
N PHE A 160 9.85 -17.90 -9.49
CA PHE A 160 8.89 -17.32 -10.43
C PHE A 160 7.59 -16.90 -9.74
N ALA A 161 7.27 -17.51 -8.60
CA ALA A 161 6.18 -17.07 -7.73
C ALA A 161 6.35 -15.61 -7.28
N ASP A 162 7.57 -15.17 -6.95
CA ASP A 162 7.84 -13.79 -6.54
C ASP A 162 7.60 -12.79 -7.67
N VAL A 163 7.86 -13.21 -8.93
CA VAL A 163 7.50 -12.42 -10.12
C VAL A 163 5.99 -12.27 -10.21
N LEU A 164 5.23 -13.36 -10.03
CA LEU A 164 3.77 -13.34 -10.08
C LEU A 164 3.18 -12.46 -8.96
N VAL A 165 3.73 -12.55 -7.75
CA VAL A 165 3.35 -11.68 -6.62
C VAL A 165 3.66 -10.22 -6.94
N SER A 166 4.87 -9.92 -7.41
CA SER A 166 5.29 -8.55 -7.74
C SER A 166 4.42 -7.90 -8.81
N PHE A 167 3.87 -8.69 -9.74
CA PHE A 167 2.96 -8.20 -10.78
C PHE A 167 1.46 -8.34 -10.46
N GLY A 168 1.10 -8.73 -9.23
CA GLY A 168 -0.31 -8.89 -8.84
C GLY A 168 -1.02 -10.03 -9.55
N ARG A 169 -0.29 -11.05 -10.00
CA ARG A 169 -0.79 -12.18 -10.80
C ARG A 169 -0.73 -13.52 -10.08
N TYR A 170 -0.36 -13.51 -8.82
CA TYR A 170 -0.34 -14.72 -8.00
C TYR A 170 -1.75 -15.01 -7.48
N ASN A 171 -2.27 -16.19 -7.79
CA ASN A 171 -3.56 -16.64 -7.29
C ASN A 171 -3.34 -17.35 -5.95
N SER A 172 -3.72 -16.69 -4.85
CA SER A 172 -3.74 -17.30 -3.52
C SER A 172 -5.11 -17.89 -3.21
N PRO A 173 -5.18 -19.05 -2.53
CA PRO A 173 -6.47 -19.67 -2.17
C PRO A 173 -7.34 -18.81 -1.27
N ASP A 174 -6.74 -17.96 -0.45
CA ASP A 174 -7.44 -17.03 0.46
C ASP A 174 -7.71 -15.64 -0.16
N GLY A 175 -7.32 -15.45 -1.43
CA GLY A 175 -7.47 -14.18 -2.14
C GLY A 175 -6.51 -13.08 -1.68
N GLN A 176 -5.63 -13.34 -0.72
CA GLN A 176 -4.65 -12.37 -0.25
C GLN A 176 -3.33 -12.51 -1.01
N MET A 177 -2.67 -11.38 -1.29
CA MET A 177 -1.34 -11.42 -1.88
C MET A 177 -0.31 -11.86 -0.83
N PRO A 178 0.48 -12.93 -1.09
CA PRO A 178 1.54 -13.34 -0.19
C PRO A 178 2.64 -12.27 -0.14
N GLN A 179 3.45 -12.32 0.91
CA GLN A 179 4.65 -11.52 1.02
C GLN A 179 5.75 -12.03 0.08
N LEU A 180 6.71 -11.17 -0.28
CA LEU A 180 7.80 -11.50 -1.17
C LEU A 180 8.82 -12.44 -0.53
N GLY A 181 9.29 -13.39 -1.30
CA GLY A 181 10.28 -14.39 -0.90
C GLY A 181 9.67 -15.62 -0.24
N THR A 182 10.05 -16.80 -0.73
CA THR A 182 9.63 -18.07 -0.16
C THR A 182 10.80 -18.83 0.46
N ASP A 183 12.01 -18.67 -0.06
CA ASP A 183 13.21 -19.39 0.38
C ASP A 183 14.06 -18.52 1.31
N PHE A 184 14.66 -19.13 2.30
CA PHE A 184 15.64 -18.48 3.17
C PHE A 184 16.81 -19.39 3.52
N ALA A 185 17.93 -18.79 3.85
CA ALA A 185 19.01 -19.40 4.62
C ALA A 185 19.51 -18.38 5.64
N GLY A 186 19.91 -18.87 6.82
CA GLY A 186 20.35 -17.99 7.90
C GLY A 186 20.60 -18.73 9.19
N VAL A 187 20.52 -18.00 10.30
CA VAL A 187 20.82 -18.50 11.65
C VAL A 187 19.60 -18.37 12.55
N VAL A 188 19.26 -19.42 13.29
CA VAL A 188 18.17 -19.39 14.28
C VAL A 188 18.50 -18.41 15.40
N THR A 189 17.63 -17.45 15.67
CA THR A 189 17.78 -16.42 16.71
C THR A 189 16.87 -16.64 17.90
N ALA A 190 15.75 -17.32 17.71
CA ALA A 190 14.84 -17.71 18.78
C ALA A 190 14.09 -19.00 18.41
N VAL A 191 13.70 -19.75 19.44
CA VAL A 191 12.88 -20.95 19.32
C VAL A 191 11.67 -20.83 20.22
N GLY A 192 10.51 -21.23 19.69
CA GLY A 192 9.27 -21.26 20.46
C GLY A 192 9.16 -22.48 21.36
N PRO A 193 8.12 -22.55 22.20
CA PRO A 193 7.81 -23.74 22.98
C PRO A 193 7.66 -24.96 22.07
N ASP A 194 7.99 -26.15 22.61
CA ASP A 194 7.88 -27.47 21.94
C ASP A 194 8.80 -27.70 20.74
N VAL A 195 9.69 -26.76 20.41
CA VAL A 195 10.76 -26.97 19.41
C VAL A 195 11.90 -27.75 20.06
N THR A 196 12.16 -28.95 19.57
CA THR A 196 13.22 -29.85 20.12
C THR A 196 14.35 -30.15 19.13
N ASP A 197 14.16 -29.81 17.89
CA ASP A 197 15.01 -30.18 16.75
C ASP A 197 15.79 -28.99 16.16
N HIS A 198 15.65 -27.81 16.78
CA HIS A 198 16.43 -26.61 16.49
C HIS A 198 16.84 -25.92 17.78
N GLN A 199 17.98 -25.23 17.74
CA GLN A 199 18.48 -24.38 18.83
C GLN A 199 19.01 -23.06 18.28
N VAL A 200 19.06 -22.04 19.14
CA VAL A 200 19.67 -20.74 18.79
C VAL A 200 21.12 -20.94 18.36
N GLY A 201 21.48 -20.35 17.23
CA GLY A 201 22.80 -20.49 16.61
C GLY A 201 22.87 -21.54 15.49
N ASP A 202 21.85 -22.39 15.31
CA ASP A 202 21.83 -23.34 14.21
C ASP A 202 21.78 -22.63 12.85
N ARG A 203 22.59 -23.07 11.91
CA ARG A 203 22.50 -22.67 10.50
C ARG A 203 21.43 -23.49 9.81
N VAL A 204 20.39 -22.83 9.31
CA VAL A 204 19.25 -23.48 8.67
C VAL A 204 18.91 -22.83 7.32
N GLY A 205 18.44 -23.66 6.41
CA GLY A 205 17.77 -23.23 5.20
C GLY A 205 16.34 -23.76 5.18
N GLY A 206 15.47 -23.08 4.48
CA GLY A 206 14.06 -23.46 4.49
C GLY A 206 13.19 -22.62 3.59
N MET A 207 11.88 -22.78 3.77
CA MET A 207 10.87 -21.97 3.10
C MET A 207 9.82 -21.47 4.08
N SER A 208 9.25 -20.31 3.78
CA SER A 208 8.17 -19.73 4.59
C SER A 208 7.13 -19.09 3.68
N PRO A 209 5.84 -19.28 3.96
CA PRO A 209 4.76 -18.58 3.27
C PRO A 209 4.61 -17.12 3.70
N HIS A 210 5.35 -16.67 4.74
CA HIS A 210 5.22 -15.35 5.36
C HIS A 210 6.21 -14.30 4.84
N GLY A 211 6.93 -14.61 3.74
CA GLY A 211 7.89 -13.70 3.13
C GLY A 211 9.29 -13.80 3.75
N CYS A 212 10.29 -14.03 2.89
CA CYS A 212 11.68 -14.19 3.31
C CYS A 212 12.60 -13.05 2.82
N TRP A 213 12.09 -12.05 2.10
CA TRP A 213 12.87 -10.86 1.75
C TRP A 213 12.89 -9.88 2.92
N ALA A 214 13.39 -10.36 4.04
CA ALA A 214 13.36 -9.70 5.34
C ALA A 214 14.62 -10.02 6.16
N THR A 215 14.96 -9.15 7.11
CA THR A 215 16.07 -9.41 8.04
C THR A 215 15.80 -10.59 8.96
N PHE A 216 14.54 -10.81 9.32
CA PHE A 216 14.10 -11.94 10.15
C PHE A 216 12.84 -12.57 9.56
N VAL A 217 12.73 -13.89 9.73
CA VAL A 217 11.52 -14.64 9.39
C VAL A 217 11.14 -15.55 10.56
N THR A 218 9.86 -15.56 10.92
CA THR A 218 9.30 -16.54 11.86
C THR A 218 8.50 -17.57 11.07
N CYS A 219 8.80 -18.85 11.24
CA CYS A 219 8.15 -19.94 10.52
C CYS A 219 7.98 -21.19 11.40
N ASP A 220 7.15 -22.13 10.93
CA ASP A 220 7.11 -23.47 11.53
C ASP A 220 8.52 -24.11 11.43
N GLY A 221 9.02 -24.60 12.56
CA GLY A 221 10.31 -25.28 12.62
C GLY A 221 10.44 -26.45 11.65
N ALA A 222 9.33 -27.11 11.31
CA ALA A 222 9.32 -28.16 10.30
C ALA A 222 9.59 -27.69 8.86
N LEU A 223 9.55 -26.38 8.58
CA LEU A 223 9.90 -25.81 7.28
C LEU A 223 11.39 -25.45 7.17
N ALA A 224 12.15 -25.60 8.24
CA ALA A 224 13.58 -25.34 8.29
C ALA A 224 14.38 -26.65 8.46
N THR A 225 15.53 -26.69 7.82
CA THR A 225 16.41 -27.86 7.82
C THR A 225 17.85 -27.41 8.06
N PRO A 226 18.63 -28.07 8.94
CA PRO A 226 20.03 -27.77 9.14
C PRO A 226 20.82 -27.81 7.82
N ILE A 227 21.63 -26.79 7.60
CA ILE A 227 22.51 -26.71 6.42
C ILE A 227 23.74 -27.59 6.69
N PRO A 228 24.03 -28.60 5.86
CA PRO A 228 25.24 -29.42 5.98
C PRO A 228 26.53 -28.57 5.91
N ALA A 229 27.57 -29.00 6.59
CA ALA A 229 28.83 -28.27 6.69
C ALA A 229 29.51 -27.98 5.32
N GLY A 230 29.18 -28.74 4.28
CA GLY A 230 29.68 -28.55 2.92
C GLY A 230 28.97 -27.49 2.11
N LEU A 231 27.88 -26.89 2.62
CA LEU A 231 27.10 -25.87 1.91
C LEU A 231 27.20 -24.49 2.59
N THR A 232 27.29 -23.45 1.78
CA THR A 232 27.08 -22.05 2.25
C THR A 232 25.58 -21.75 2.36
N ASP A 233 25.23 -20.65 3.04
CA ASP A 233 23.84 -20.17 3.13
C ASP A 233 23.28 -19.86 1.74
N ALA A 234 24.06 -19.19 0.89
CA ALA A 234 23.69 -18.89 -0.49
C ALA A 234 23.38 -20.16 -1.31
N GLN A 235 24.23 -21.17 -1.17
CA GLN A 235 24.03 -22.47 -1.83
C GLN A 235 22.76 -23.17 -1.34
N ALA A 236 22.51 -23.16 -0.03
CA ALA A 236 21.29 -23.73 0.54
C ALA A 236 20.04 -22.99 0.02
N ALA A 237 20.03 -21.66 0.05
CA ALA A 237 18.93 -20.85 -0.49
C ALA A 237 18.70 -21.13 -2.00
N ALA A 238 19.77 -21.30 -2.78
CA ALA A 238 19.68 -21.55 -4.22
C ALA A 238 18.97 -22.86 -4.57
N VAL A 239 19.13 -23.90 -3.75
CA VAL A 239 18.59 -25.23 -4.04
C VAL A 239 17.23 -25.50 -3.39
N THR A 240 16.78 -24.71 -2.42
CA THR A 240 15.57 -24.94 -1.63
C THR A 240 14.35 -25.26 -2.49
N THR A 241 13.63 -24.29 -3.02
CA THR A 241 12.41 -24.56 -3.82
C THR A 241 12.71 -25.27 -5.14
N ALA A 242 13.78 -24.89 -5.84
CA ALA A 242 14.04 -25.40 -7.18
C ALA A 242 14.34 -26.90 -7.18
N HIS A 243 15.25 -27.34 -6.32
CA HIS A 243 15.63 -28.77 -6.24
C HIS A 243 14.54 -29.61 -5.56
N ALA A 244 13.88 -29.07 -4.52
CA ALA A 244 12.77 -29.77 -3.88
C ALA A 244 11.59 -29.99 -4.84
N THR A 245 11.26 -28.99 -5.70
CA THR A 245 10.23 -29.15 -6.75
C THR A 245 10.61 -30.24 -7.75
N ALA A 246 11.86 -30.22 -8.23
CA ALA A 246 12.33 -31.19 -9.19
C ALA A 246 12.42 -32.60 -8.57
N TRP A 247 12.90 -32.71 -7.34
CA TRP A 247 12.99 -34.00 -6.62
C TRP A 247 11.61 -34.60 -6.37
N TYR A 248 10.71 -33.84 -5.76
CA TYR A 248 9.33 -34.27 -5.50
C TYR A 248 8.62 -34.68 -6.80
N GLY A 249 8.75 -33.86 -7.85
CA GLY A 249 8.12 -34.13 -9.14
C GLY A 249 8.66 -35.36 -9.85
N LEU A 250 9.98 -35.52 -9.95
CA LEU A 250 10.59 -36.61 -10.71
C LEU A 250 10.80 -37.90 -9.89
N HIS A 251 11.27 -37.78 -8.64
CA HIS A 251 11.58 -38.93 -7.80
C HIS A 251 10.33 -39.51 -7.13
N ASP A 252 9.58 -38.66 -6.37
CA ASP A 252 8.49 -39.17 -5.54
C ASP A 252 7.21 -39.42 -6.35
N LEU A 253 6.79 -38.48 -7.18
CA LEU A 253 5.59 -38.60 -8.01
C LEU A 253 5.86 -39.30 -9.35
N GLY A 254 6.87 -38.84 -10.08
CA GLY A 254 7.26 -39.38 -11.38
C GLY A 254 7.91 -40.78 -11.28
N ARG A 255 8.47 -41.12 -10.13
CA ARG A 255 9.15 -42.43 -9.88
C ARG A 255 10.14 -42.78 -10.99
N ILE A 256 10.99 -41.80 -11.30
CA ILE A 256 12.00 -41.88 -12.36
C ILE A 256 12.90 -43.10 -12.19
N ARG A 257 13.24 -43.76 -13.28
CA ARG A 257 14.10 -44.98 -13.31
C ARG A 257 15.15 -44.87 -14.40
N ALA A 258 16.18 -45.71 -14.29
CA ALA A 258 17.16 -45.83 -15.35
C ALA A 258 16.50 -46.29 -16.65
N GLY A 259 16.83 -45.61 -17.75
CA GLY A 259 16.28 -45.86 -19.07
C GLY A 259 14.95 -45.13 -19.37
N ASP A 260 14.32 -44.51 -18.37
CA ASP A 260 13.15 -43.62 -18.65
C ASP A 260 13.57 -42.47 -19.59
N LYS A 261 12.71 -42.14 -20.55
CA LYS A 261 12.83 -40.93 -21.39
C LYS A 261 12.09 -39.79 -20.73
N VAL A 262 12.80 -38.72 -20.41
CA VAL A 262 12.26 -37.60 -19.61
C VAL A 262 12.30 -36.29 -20.39
N LEU A 263 11.15 -35.70 -20.66
CA LEU A 263 11.06 -34.36 -21.23
C LEU A 263 11.01 -33.32 -20.12
N ILE A 264 11.98 -32.39 -20.14
CA ILE A 264 12.13 -31.30 -19.18
C ILE A 264 11.93 -29.96 -19.90
N HIS A 265 10.81 -29.29 -19.63
CA HIS A 265 10.56 -27.95 -20.16
C HIS A 265 11.33 -26.89 -19.36
N SER A 266 11.68 -25.77 -20.04
CA SER A 266 12.45 -24.67 -19.42
C SER A 266 13.78 -25.14 -18.77
N GLY A 267 14.51 -26.03 -19.44
CA GLY A 267 15.66 -26.77 -18.89
C GLY A 267 16.81 -25.91 -18.35
N THR A 268 16.94 -24.64 -18.74
CA THR A 268 17.99 -23.71 -18.26
C THR A 268 17.61 -22.97 -16.98
N GLY A 269 16.35 -23.02 -16.54
CA GLY A 269 15.91 -22.41 -15.27
C GLY A 269 16.32 -23.24 -14.06
N GLY A 270 16.16 -22.72 -12.84
CA GLY A 270 16.58 -23.38 -11.60
C GLY A 270 15.98 -24.79 -11.44
N VAL A 271 14.66 -24.95 -11.61
CA VAL A 271 14.00 -26.27 -11.56
C VAL A 271 14.45 -27.18 -12.70
N GLY A 272 14.63 -26.62 -13.92
CA GLY A 272 15.07 -27.38 -15.08
C GLY A 272 16.47 -27.96 -14.91
N GLN A 273 17.42 -27.19 -14.39
CA GLN A 273 18.79 -27.65 -14.12
C GLN A 273 18.81 -28.74 -13.02
N ALA A 274 18.02 -28.54 -11.96
CA ALA A 274 17.85 -29.55 -10.91
C ALA A 274 17.25 -30.83 -11.48
N ALA A 275 16.22 -30.72 -12.32
CA ALA A 275 15.59 -31.88 -12.97
C ALA A 275 16.55 -32.66 -13.89
N ILE A 276 17.37 -31.93 -14.67
CA ILE A 276 18.43 -32.51 -15.50
C ILE A 276 19.42 -33.31 -14.62
N ALA A 277 19.83 -32.73 -13.49
CA ALA A 277 20.74 -33.40 -12.56
C ALA A 277 20.15 -34.70 -11.97
N ILE A 278 18.88 -34.64 -11.53
CA ILE A 278 18.15 -35.78 -10.99
C ILE A 278 17.98 -36.87 -12.06
N ALA A 279 17.59 -36.49 -13.28
CA ALA A 279 17.42 -37.42 -14.38
C ALA A 279 18.75 -38.13 -14.76
N ARG A 280 19.87 -37.41 -14.77
CA ARG A 280 21.20 -38.00 -14.97
C ARG A 280 21.57 -38.98 -13.86
N ALA A 281 21.37 -38.57 -12.61
CA ALA A 281 21.65 -39.42 -11.46
C ALA A 281 20.83 -40.73 -11.48
N ALA A 282 19.60 -40.64 -12.02
CA ALA A 282 18.75 -41.83 -12.21
C ALA A 282 19.11 -42.68 -13.43
N GLY A 283 19.98 -42.21 -14.33
CA GLY A 283 20.31 -42.91 -15.58
C GLY A 283 19.21 -42.80 -16.64
N ALA A 284 18.45 -41.75 -16.65
CA ALA A 284 17.39 -41.48 -17.61
C ALA A 284 17.93 -40.78 -18.88
N GLU A 285 17.26 -40.95 -20.01
CA GLU A 285 17.50 -40.24 -21.26
C GLU A 285 16.78 -38.91 -21.25
N ILE A 286 17.47 -37.79 -21.53
CA ILE A 286 16.99 -36.45 -21.30
C ILE A 286 16.65 -35.76 -22.59
N TYR A 287 15.41 -35.27 -22.69
CA TYR A 287 14.89 -34.39 -23.72
C TYR A 287 14.61 -33.04 -23.07
N ALA A 288 15.16 -31.92 -23.58
CA ALA A 288 15.00 -30.62 -22.93
C ALA A 288 14.54 -29.53 -23.88
N THR A 289 13.77 -28.58 -23.38
CA THR A 289 13.37 -27.42 -24.17
C THR A 289 13.81 -26.09 -23.56
N ALA A 290 14.08 -25.10 -24.41
CA ALA A 290 14.30 -23.71 -24.00
C ALA A 290 13.83 -22.74 -25.07
N GLY A 291 13.39 -21.53 -24.67
CA GLY A 291 12.68 -20.57 -25.52
C GLY A 291 13.55 -19.68 -26.41
N SER A 292 14.88 -19.73 -26.31
CA SER A 292 15.77 -18.95 -27.18
C SER A 292 16.95 -19.77 -27.69
N PRO A 293 17.53 -19.42 -28.86
CA PRO A 293 18.72 -20.11 -29.38
C PRO A 293 19.89 -20.11 -28.39
N LYS A 294 20.13 -18.98 -27.71
CA LYS A 294 21.17 -18.85 -26.68
C LYS A 294 20.96 -19.86 -25.54
N ARG A 295 19.74 -19.97 -25.02
CA ARG A 295 19.42 -20.92 -23.92
C ARG A 295 19.47 -22.38 -24.38
N ARG A 296 19.07 -22.67 -25.63
CA ARG A 296 19.23 -24.00 -26.20
C ARG A 296 20.72 -24.38 -26.35
N GLN A 297 21.58 -23.40 -26.63
CA GLN A 297 23.04 -23.64 -26.66
C GLN A 297 23.55 -23.98 -25.25
N VAL A 298 23.10 -23.29 -24.21
CA VAL A 298 23.44 -23.63 -22.80
C VAL A 298 23.09 -25.08 -22.49
N LEU A 299 21.93 -25.59 -22.91
CA LEU A 299 21.56 -27.00 -22.72
C LEU A 299 22.52 -27.96 -23.45
N ARG A 300 22.94 -27.62 -24.68
CA ARG A 300 23.94 -28.42 -25.42
C ARG A 300 25.30 -28.40 -24.72
N ASP A 301 25.71 -27.21 -24.24
CA ASP A 301 26.97 -27.06 -23.48
C ASP A 301 26.95 -27.86 -22.17
N MET A 302 25.74 -28.05 -21.57
CA MET A 302 25.52 -28.99 -20.45
C MET A 302 25.55 -30.45 -20.87
N GLY A 303 25.77 -30.78 -22.17
CA GLY A 303 25.82 -32.16 -22.68
C GLY A 303 24.44 -32.79 -22.88
N ILE A 304 23.39 -32.03 -23.12
CA ILE A 304 22.08 -32.55 -23.52
C ILE A 304 22.05 -32.74 -25.03
N GLU A 305 21.83 -33.95 -25.50
CA GLU A 305 21.80 -34.26 -26.93
C GLU A 305 20.48 -33.80 -27.58
N HIS A 306 19.35 -34.04 -26.91
CA HIS A 306 18.00 -33.77 -27.42
C HIS A 306 17.46 -32.40 -26.91
N VAL A 307 17.66 -31.34 -27.71
CA VAL A 307 17.32 -29.95 -27.33
C VAL A 307 16.40 -29.29 -28.36
N TYR A 308 15.21 -28.83 -27.90
CA TYR A 308 14.14 -28.30 -28.76
C TYR A 308 13.69 -26.89 -28.34
N ASP A 309 12.89 -26.26 -29.22
CA ASP A 309 12.28 -24.97 -28.94
C ASP A 309 10.99 -25.10 -28.12
N SER A 310 10.90 -24.41 -26.97
CA SER A 310 9.69 -24.41 -26.13
C SER A 310 8.62 -23.41 -26.58
N ARG A 311 8.92 -22.56 -27.56
CA ARG A 311 7.96 -21.57 -28.10
C ARG A 311 7.09 -22.10 -29.24
N SER A 312 7.42 -23.28 -29.78
CA SER A 312 6.69 -24.01 -30.79
C SER A 312 6.21 -25.35 -30.20
N ILE A 313 5.13 -25.91 -30.69
CA ILE A 313 4.67 -27.27 -30.36
C ILE A 313 5.39 -28.35 -31.20
N GLU A 314 6.23 -27.95 -32.15
CA GLU A 314 7.01 -28.85 -33.04
C GLU A 314 7.96 -29.77 -32.26
N PHE A 315 8.33 -29.41 -31.01
CA PHE A 315 9.12 -30.28 -30.16
C PHE A 315 8.50 -31.68 -30.02
N ALA A 316 7.15 -31.78 -30.00
CA ALA A 316 6.47 -33.05 -29.80
C ALA A 316 6.61 -33.98 -31.01
N GLU A 317 6.55 -33.45 -32.23
CA GLU A 317 6.78 -34.22 -33.46
C GLU A 317 8.26 -34.60 -33.60
N ALA A 318 9.17 -33.67 -33.31
CA ALA A 318 10.59 -33.94 -33.33
C ALA A 318 10.99 -35.07 -32.34
N ILE A 319 10.49 -35.01 -31.09
CA ILE A 319 10.75 -36.06 -30.10
C ILE A 319 10.13 -37.39 -30.52
N ARG A 320 8.95 -37.41 -31.14
CA ARG A 320 8.39 -38.65 -31.69
C ARG A 320 9.26 -39.26 -32.76
N ALA A 321 9.81 -38.46 -33.65
CA ALA A 321 10.73 -38.91 -34.66
C ALA A 321 12.03 -39.47 -34.03
N ASP A 322 12.63 -38.75 -33.08
CA ASP A 322 13.85 -39.15 -32.38
C ASP A 322 13.67 -40.38 -31.49
N THR A 323 12.42 -40.77 -31.16
CA THR A 323 12.07 -41.92 -30.35
C THR A 323 11.36 -43.04 -31.13
N ASP A 324 11.44 -43.05 -32.46
CA ASP A 324 10.75 -44.01 -33.34
C ASP A 324 9.26 -44.19 -33.01
N GLY A 325 8.59 -43.10 -32.62
CA GLY A 325 7.17 -43.04 -32.27
C GLY A 325 6.85 -43.41 -30.82
N TYR A 326 7.81 -43.77 -29.98
CA TYR A 326 7.60 -44.15 -28.59
C TYR A 326 7.11 -42.99 -27.74
N GLY A 327 7.69 -41.79 -27.88
CA GLY A 327 7.46 -40.63 -27.05
C GLY A 327 8.34 -40.63 -25.79
N VAL A 328 7.80 -40.14 -24.66
CA VAL A 328 8.55 -40.06 -23.39
C VAL A 328 7.79 -40.65 -22.22
N ASP A 329 8.50 -41.13 -21.20
CA ASP A 329 7.91 -41.73 -20.00
C ASP A 329 7.46 -40.70 -18.98
N ILE A 330 8.20 -39.60 -18.86
CA ILE A 330 7.91 -38.51 -17.93
C ILE A 330 7.98 -37.16 -18.66
N VAL A 331 7.02 -36.30 -18.38
CA VAL A 331 7.08 -34.88 -18.75
C VAL A 331 7.08 -34.04 -17.48
N LEU A 332 8.14 -33.25 -17.27
CA LEU A 332 8.14 -32.19 -16.27
C LEU A 332 7.75 -30.89 -16.99
N ASN A 333 6.51 -30.48 -16.80
CA ASN A 333 5.89 -29.38 -17.53
C ASN A 333 5.87 -28.07 -16.74
N SER A 334 6.20 -26.99 -17.42
CA SER A 334 6.04 -25.59 -16.97
C SER A 334 5.41 -24.70 -18.05
N LEU A 335 5.01 -25.29 -19.18
CA LEU A 335 4.39 -24.59 -20.31
C LEU A 335 2.86 -24.67 -20.21
N THR A 336 2.18 -23.78 -20.88
CA THR A 336 0.71 -23.64 -20.82
C THR A 336 0.05 -23.87 -22.18
N GLY A 337 -1.25 -24.14 -22.18
CA GLY A 337 -2.07 -24.21 -23.37
C GLY A 337 -1.69 -25.32 -24.35
N ALA A 338 -1.47 -24.99 -25.61
CA ALA A 338 -1.17 -25.98 -26.66
C ALA A 338 0.11 -26.80 -26.39
N ALA A 339 1.14 -26.19 -25.80
CA ALA A 339 2.40 -26.88 -25.46
C ALA A 339 2.20 -27.89 -24.32
N GLN A 340 1.41 -27.56 -23.29
CA GLN A 340 1.01 -28.51 -22.24
C GLN A 340 0.27 -29.70 -22.84
N ARG A 341 -0.68 -29.45 -23.74
CA ARG A 341 -1.43 -30.49 -24.43
C ARG A 341 -0.53 -31.39 -25.28
N ALA A 342 0.39 -30.79 -26.03
CA ALA A 342 1.36 -31.53 -26.85
C ALA A 342 2.25 -32.44 -26.00
N GLY A 343 2.72 -31.95 -24.85
CA GLY A 343 3.49 -32.74 -23.88
C GLY A 343 2.68 -33.92 -23.33
N LEU A 344 1.41 -33.73 -22.99
CA LEU A 344 0.54 -34.82 -22.52
C LEU A 344 0.32 -35.89 -23.60
N GLU A 345 0.15 -35.46 -24.85
CA GLU A 345 -0.02 -36.38 -25.99
C GLU A 345 1.26 -37.11 -26.38
N LEU A 346 2.42 -36.57 -26.03
CA LEU A 346 3.73 -37.17 -26.27
C LEU A 346 4.05 -38.32 -25.32
N LEU A 347 3.39 -38.41 -24.16
CA LEU A 347 3.65 -39.49 -23.19
C LEU A 347 3.43 -40.90 -23.79
N ALA A 348 4.29 -41.80 -23.47
CA ALA A 348 4.16 -43.24 -23.74
C ALA A 348 3.04 -43.88 -22.87
N TRP A 349 2.72 -45.15 -23.08
CA TRP A 349 1.77 -45.91 -22.25
C TRP A 349 2.26 -45.96 -20.78
N GLY A 350 1.38 -45.66 -19.83
CA GLY A 350 1.73 -45.55 -18.40
C GLY A 350 2.57 -44.33 -18.05
N GLY A 351 2.69 -43.39 -18.95
CA GLY A 351 3.49 -42.17 -18.75
C GLY A 351 2.98 -41.24 -17.64
N ARG A 352 3.86 -40.41 -17.11
CA ARG A 352 3.63 -39.54 -15.96
C ARG A 352 3.83 -38.07 -16.37
N PHE A 353 2.77 -37.26 -16.24
CA PHE A 353 2.80 -35.83 -16.47
C PHE A 353 2.92 -35.11 -15.13
N VAL A 354 4.00 -34.40 -14.93
CA VAL A 354 4.26 -33.61 -13.70
C VAL A 354 4.16 -32.14 -14.05
N GLU A 355 3.11 -31.50 -13.59
CA GLU A 355 2.82 -30.08 -13.82
C GLU A 355 3.32 -29.25 -12.66
N ILE A 356 4.28 -28.35 -12.91
CA ILE A 356 4.78 -27.37 -11.94
C ILE A 356 4.30 -25.95 -12.23
N GLY A 357 3.65 -25.75 -13.41
CA GLY A 357 3.04 -24.49 -13.78
C GLY A 357 1.73 -24.26 -13.04
N LYS A 358 1.55 -23.06 -12.50
CA LYS A 358 0.34 -22.73 -11.72
C LYS A 358 -0.80 -22.19 -12.58
N ARG A 359 -0.51 -21.58 -13.72
CA ARG A 359 -1.47 -20.82 -14.51
C ARG A 359 -2.70 -21.63 -14.93
N ASP A 360 -2.48 -22.83 -15.52
CA ASP A 360 -3.59 -23.64 -16.03
C ASP A 360 -4.33 -24.37 -14.91
N ILE A 361 -3.65 -24.71 -13.80
CA ILE A 361 -4.28 -25.31 -12.61
C ILE A 361 -5.19 -24.29 -11.91
N TYR A 362 -4.68 -23.11 -11.57
CA TYR A 362 -5.47 -22.08 -10.89
C TYR A 362 -6.49 -21.38 -11.80
N GLY A 363 -6.29 -21.43 -13.13
CA GLY A 363 -7.24 -20.96 -14.13
C GLY A 363 -8.38 -21.94 -14.44
N ASP A 364 -8.41 -23.11 -13.76
CA ASP A 364 -9.37 -24.20 -14.02
C ASP A 364 -9.46 -24.58 -15.50
N THR A 365 -8.28 -24.65 -16.16
CA THR A 365 -8.22 -24.99 -17.58
C THR A 365 -8.72 -26.42 -17.83
N LYS A 366 -9.72 -26.57 -18.68
CA LYS A 366 -10.31 -27.88 -18.97
C LYS A 366 -9.42 -28.72 -19.87
N MET A 367 -9.18 -29.95 -19.45
CA MET A 367 -8.39 -30.92 -20.19
C MET A 367 -9.26 -32.08 -20.66
N GLY A 368 -9.19 -32.40 -21.96
CA GLY A 368 -9.89 -33.55 -22.51
C GLY A 368 -9.28 -34.86 -22.01
N LEU A 369 -10.11 -35.84 -21.59
CA LEU A 369 -9.67 -37.08 -20.96
C LEU A 369 -9.14 -38.12 -21.96
N PHE A 370 -9.27 -37.95 -23.26
CA PHE A 370 -8.90 -38.94 -24.27
C PHE A 370 -7.46 -39.45 -24.19
N PRO A 371 -6.40 -38.65 -23.87
CA PRO A 371 -5.06 -39.15 -23.69
C PRO A 371 -4.93 -40.19 -22.57
N PHE A 372 -5.75 -40.07 -21.52
CA PHE A 372 -5.67 -40.96 -20.33
C PHE A 372 -6.06 -42.42 -20.59
N ARG A 373 -6.62 -42.75 -21.76
CA ARG A 373 -6.82 -44.13 -22.20
C ARG A 373 -5.51 -44.94 -22.25
N ARG A 374 -4.36 -44.28 -22.23
CA ARG A 374 -3.03 -44.89 -22.19
C ARG A 374 -2.49 -45.12 -20.77
N ASN A 375 -3.39 -45.13 -19.75
CA ASN A 375 -3.03 -45.27 -18.33
C ASN A 375 -2.09 -44.18 -17.83
N LEU A 376 -2.27 -42.94 -18.30
CA LEU A 376 -1.43 -41.79 -17.89
C LEU A 376 -1.76 -41.34 -16.48
N SER A 377 -0.73 -40.88 -15.75
CA SER A 377 -0.89 -40.15 -14.49
C SER A 377 -0.63 -38.67 -14.69
N PHE A 378 -1.40 -37.84 -14.01
CA PHE A 378 -1.20 -36.37 -13.95
C PHE A 378 -1.02 -35.93 -12.51
N TYR A 379 0.06 -35.22 -12.24
CA TYR A 379 0.43 -34.72 -10.92
C TYR A 379 0.61 -33.21 -10.97
N GLY A 380 -0.15 -32.47 -10.17
CA GLY A 380 0.10 -31.06 -9.93
C GLY A 380 1.05 -30.91 -8.74
N VAL A 381 2.09 -30.10 -8.90
CA VAL A 381 3.08 -29.84 -7.84
C VAL A 381 2.95 -28.40 -7.35
N ASP A 382 2.63 -28.22 -6.08
CA ASP A 382 2.59 -26.94 -5.42
C ASP A 382 3.25 -27.01 -4.03
N LEU A 383 4.57 -26.72 -3.96
CA LEU A 383 5.29 -26.72 -2.70
C LEU A 383 4.83 -25.63 -1.74
N GLY A 384 4.29 -24.50 -2.25
CA GLY A 384 3.71 -23.46 -1.40
C GLY A 384 2.52 -23.98 -0.60
N MET A 385 1.61 -24.72 -1.24
CA MET A 385 0.50 -25.37 -0.54
C MET A 385 0.97 -26.51 0.37
N LEU A 386 1.97 -27.27 -0.05
CA LEU A 386 2.55 -28.34 0.79
C LEU A 386 3.25 -27.77 2.04
N SER A 387 3.86 -26.60 1.97
CA SER A 387 4.47 -25.96 3.14
C SER A 387 3.43 -25.59 4.22
N ILE A 388 2.19 -25.32 3.83
CA ILE A 388 1.09 -25.05 4.76
C ILE A 388 0.44 -26.35 5.25
N THR A 389 0.22 -27.33 4.36
CA THR A 389 -0.59 -28.52 4.67
C THR A 389 0.24 -29.71 5.16
N HIS A 390 1.50 -29.83 4.71
CA HIS A 390 2.39 -30.96 4.98
C HIS A 390 3.84 -30.50 5.29
N PRO A 391 4.07 -29.66 6.32
CA PRO A 391 5.39 -29.07 6.58
C PRO A 391 6.49 -30.14 6.82
N ARG A 392 6.14 -31.29 7.39
CA ARG A 392 7.09 -32.40 7.58
C ARG A 392 7.60 -33.01 6.26
N LEU A 393 6.74 -33.11 5.25
CA LEU A 393 7.15 -33.54 3.91
C LEU A 393 8.17 -32.58 3.30
N ILE A 394 7.95 -31.26 3.50
CA ILE A 394 8.91 -30.24 3.05
C ILE A 394 10.26 -30.44 3.74
N ARG A 395 10.28 -30.69 5.06
CA ARG A 395 11.53 -31.00 5.77
C ARG A 395 12.27 -32.20 5.18
N GLU A 396 11.57 -33.31 4.93
CA GLU A 396 12.15 -34.52 4.34
C GLU A 396 12.75 -34.23 2.96
N LEU A 397 12.03 -33.47 2.13
CA LEU A 397 12.53 -33.06 0.81
C LEU A 397 13.78 -32.17 0.93
N LEU A 398 13.77 -31.16 1.79
CA LEU A 398 14.91 -30.25 1.98
C LEU A 398 16.11 -30.98 2.57
N THR A 399 15.90 -31.86 3.55
CA THR A 399 16.98 -32.71 4.13
C THR A 399 17.66 -33.54 3.03
N THR A 400 16.85 -34.18 2.20
CA THR A 400 17.36 -34.98 1.08
C THR A 400 18.11 -34.14 0.07
N VAL A 401 17.54 -33.02 -0.34
CA VAL A 401 18.14 -32.13 -1.34
C VAL A 401 19.46 -31.53 -0.83
N TYR A 402 19.51 -31.03 0.41
CA TYR A 402 20.73 -30.45 0.97
C TYR A 402 21.85 -31.52 1.12
N GLN A 403 21.49 -32.69 1.62
CA GLN A 403 22.45 -33.77 1.75
C GLN A 403 23.01 -34.21 0.38
N ARG A 404 22.16 -34.45 -0.60
CA ARG A 404 22.57 -34.84 -1.96
C ARG A 404 23.41 -33.77 -2.66
N THR A 405 23.10 -32.50 -2.39
CA THR A 405 23.91 -31.39 -2.93
C THR A 405 25.27 -31.31 -2.23
N ALA A 406 25.32 -31.48 -0.91
CA ALA A 406 26.58 -31.50 -0.16
C ALA A 406 27.48 -32.66 -0.56
N GLU A 407 26.90 -33.83 -0.90
CA GLU A 407 27.59 -35.02 -1.41
C GLU A 407 28.04 -34.87 -2.89
N GLY A 408 27.64 -33.80 -3.58
CA GLY A 408 27.94 -33.56 -4.99
C GLY A 408 27.13 -34.43 -5.98
N VAL A 409 26.10 -35.14 -5.50
CA VAL A 409 25.20 -35.95 -6.35
C VAL A 409 24.28 -35.00 -7.14
N LEU A 410 23.80 -33.96 -6.52
CA LEU A 410 23.09 -32.87 -7.18
C LEU A 410 24.04 -31.67 -7.33
N PRO A 411 24.34 -31.24 -8.57
CA PRO A 411 25.24 -30.12 -8.79
C PRO A 411 24.59 -28.82 -8.35
N MET A 412 25.41 -27.88 -7.92
CA MET A 412 24.99 -26.52 -7.65
C MET A 412 24.56 -25.82 -8.94
N PRO A 413 23.43 -25.13 -8.95
CA PRO A 413 23.08 -24.27 -10.07
C PRO A 413 24.06 -23.09 -10.13
N GLN A 414 24.25 -22.53 -11.31
CA GLN A 414 24.85 -21.20 -11.42
C GLN A 414 23.98 -20.21 -10.67
N ASP A 415 24.59 -19.28 -9.95
CA ASP A 415 23.88 -18.26 -9.21
C ASP A 415 24.36 -16.85 -9.61
N THR A 416 23.47 -15.88 -9.36
CA THR A 416 23.76 -14.45 -9.53
C THR A 416 23.18 -13.74 -8.33
N HIS A 417 24.04 -12.98 -7.62
CA HIS A 417 23.69 -12.27 -6.42
C HIS A 417 23.27 -10.84 -6.69
N TYR A 418 22.27 -10.39 -5.99
CA TYR A 418 21.80 -9.00 -5.93
C TYR A 418 21.62 -8.57 -4.47
N PRO A 419 22.04 -7.36 -4.09
CA PRO A 419 21.62 -6.77 -2.83
C PRO A 419 20.09 -6.73 -2.75
N LEU A 420 19.51 -6.88 -1.55
CA LEU A 420 18.05 -6.83 -1.36
C LEU A 420 17.43 -5.54 -1.95
N ALA A 421 18.16 -4.42 -1.90
CA ALA A 421 17.72 -3.15 -2.47
C ALA A 421 17.57 -3.18 -4.01
N GLU A 422 18.21 -4.14 -4.68
CA GLU A 422 18.15 -4.31 -6.15
C GLU A 422 17.15 -5.39 -6.59
N ALA A 423 16.30 -5.87 -5.69
CA ALA A 423 15.31 -6.90 -5.98
C ALA A 423 14.42 -6.57 -7.19
N ALA A 424 14.04 -5.30 -7.37
CA ALA A 424 13.30 -4.85 -8.55
C ALA A 424 14.04 -5.16 -9.88
N THR A 425 15.35 -5.00 -9.91
CA THR A 425 16.18 -5.34 -11.07
C THR A 425 16.21 -6.85 -11.28
N ALA A 426 16.45 -7.61 -10.22
CA ALA A 426 16.47 -9.08 -10.28
C ALA A 426 15.13 -9.67 -10.74
N ILE A 427 14.00 -9.12 -10.29
CA ILE A 427 12.65 -9.50 -10.75
C ILE A 427 12.46 -9.23 -12.26
N ARG A 428 12.95 -8.10 -12.77
CA ARG A 428 12.90 -7.82 -14.23
C ARG A 428 13.71 -8.84 -15.03
N VAL A 429 14.92 -9.16 -14.57
CA VAL A 429 15.80 -10.17 -15.20
C VAL A 429 15.13 -11.53 -15.21
N MET A 430 14.51 -11.95 -14.11
CA MET A 430 13.75 -13.21 -14.04
C MET A 430 12.50 -13.17 -14.94
N GLY A 431 11.72 -12.11 -14.89
CA GLY A 431 10.51 -11.95 -15.70
C GLY A 431 10.79 -11.94 -17.21
N ALA A 432 11.90 -11.35 -17.64
CA ALA A 432 12.38 -11.38 -19.02
C ALA A 432 12.94 -12.74 -19.45
N ALA A 433 13.12 -13.68 -18.49
CA ALA A 433 13.80 -14.97 -18.70
C ALA A 433 15.22 -14.81 -19.27
N ASP A 434 15.95 -13.77 -18.88
CA ASP A 434 17.30 -13.44 -19.35
C ASP A 434 18.42 -14.00 -18.44
N HIS A 435 18.05 -14.83 -17.47
CA HIS A 435 18.98 -15.45 -16.53
C HIS A 435 19.19 -16.95 -16.85
N THR A 436 20.26 -17.48 -16.31
CA THR A 436 20.57 -18.94 -16.26
C THR A 436 20.79 -19.30 -14.79
N GLY A 437 20.25 -20.44 -14.33
CA GLY A 437 20.39 -20.87 -12.94
C GLY A 437 19.48 -20.12 -11.97
N LYS A 438 20.02 -19.67 -10.83
CA LYS A 438 19.27 -19.02 -9.75
C LYS A 438 19.70 -17.57 -9.51
N LEU A 439 18.74 -16.74 -9.20
CA LEU A 439 18.96 -15.36 -8.71
C LEU A 439 18.79 -15.37 -7.20
N LEU A 440 19.75 -14.79 -6.49
CA LEU A 440 19.80 -14.71 -5.03
C LEU A 440 19.75 -13.26 -4.59
N LEU A 441 19.12 -13.02 -3.44
CA LEU A 441 19.12 -11.75 -2.74
C LEU A 441 19.95 -11.87 -1.47
N ASP A 442 20.97 -11.00 -1.37
CA ASP A 442 21.76 -10.87 -0.15
C ASP A 442 21.03 -9.97 0.84
N ILE A 443 20.64 -10.53 1.97
CA ILE A 443 19.91 -9.84 3.03
C ILE A 443 20.93 -9.18 3.96
N PRO A 444 20.85 -7.86 4.22
CA PRO A 444 21.81 -7.17 5.06
C PRO A 444 21.72 -7.65 6.52
N ARG A 445 22.87 -8.00 7.12
CA ARG A 445 22.99 -8.48 8.51
C ARG A 445 23.69 -7.47 9.42
N SER A 446 24.16 -6.37 8.87
CA SER A 446 24.81 -5.28 9.61
C SER A 446 24.53 -3.95 8.96
N GLY A 447 24.64 -2.86 9.74
CA GLY A 447 24.35 -1.51 9.28
C GLY A 447 22.89 -1.12 9.50
N ARG A 448 22.50 -0.01 8.87
CA ARG A 448 21.20 0.64 9.11
C ARG A 448 20.53 0.98 7.79
N SER A 449 19.20 0.93 7.79
CA SER A 449 18.39 1.43 6.68
C SER A 449 17.27 2.34 7.17
N ALA A 450 17.02 3.42 6.42
CA ALA A 450 15.79 4.16 6.56
C ALA A 450 14.64 3.34 5.93
N VAL A 451 13.58 3.13 6.68
CA VAL A 451 12.44 2.30 6.29
C VAL A 451 11.13 3.02 6.58
N VAL A 452 10.10 2.69 5.83
CA VAL A 452 8.75 3.21 6.06
C VAL A 452 8.16 2.51 7.28
N LEU A 453 7.52 3.28 8.16
CA LEU A 453 6.69 2.71 9.22
C LEU A 453 5.36 2.25 8.61
N PRO A 454 4.93 1.01 8.88
CA PRO A 454 3.60 0.58 8.48
C PRO A 454 2.53 1.43 9.19
N PRO A 455 1.38 1.67 8.54
CA PRO A 455 0.33 2.54 9.09
C PRO A 455 -0.09 2.16 10.52
N GLU A 456 -0.05 0.86 10.85
CA GLU A 456 -0.42 0.32 12.16
C GLU A 456 0.55 0.77 13.26
N GLN A 457 1.81 1.04 12.93
CA GLN A 457 2.86 1.48 13.86
C GLN A 457 2.94 3.01 13.98
N VAL A 458 2.10 3.77 13.26
CA VAL A 458 1.99 5.22 13.42
C VAL A 458 0.77 5.55 14.29
N PRO A 459 0.91 5.69 15.61
CA PRO A 459 -0.21 5.97 16.49
C PRO A 459 -0.73 7.39 16.22
N VAL A 460 -1.95 7.50 15.72
CA VAL A 460 -2.69 8.76 15.61
C VAL A 460 -3.27 9.17 16.96
N LEU A 461 -3.65 8.16 17.73
CA LEU A 461 -4.26 8.28 19.04
C LEU A 461 -3.46 7.46 20.05
N ARG A 462 -3.21 8.02 21.21
CA ARG A 462 -2.31 7.46 22.23
C ARG A 462 -2.98 7.49 23.59
N ALA A 463 -2.79 6.43 24.36
CA ALA A 463 -3.30 6.34 25.74
C ALA A 463 -2.61 7.35 26.68
N ASP A 464 -1.39 7.75 26.35
CA ASP A 464 -0.62 8.77 27.05
C ASP A 464 -0.83 10.20 26.48
N GLY A 465 -1.86 10.42 25.68
CA GLY A 465 -2.17 11.70 25.06
C GLY A 465 -3.56 12.24 25.38
N SER A 466 -3.71 13.55 25.30
CA SER A 466 -5.01 14.24 25.36
C SER A 466 -5.36 14.89 24.04
N TYR A 467 -6.67 15.07 23.78
CA TYR A 467 -7.22 15.52 22.51
C TYR A 467 -8.36 16.50 22.74
N ILE A 468 -8.43 17.55 21.92
CA ILE A 468 -9.53 18.52 21.94
C ILE A 468 -10.41 18.29 20.71
N ILE A 469 -11.73 18.27 20.89
CA ILE A 469 -12.72 18.21 19.82
C ILE A 469 -13.69 19.38 19.98
N THR A 470 -13.61 20.39 19.11
CA THR A 470 -14.61 21.45 19.07
C THR A 470 -15.80 21.01 18.22
N GLY A 471 -17.01 21.42 18.62
CA GLY A 471 -18.23 20.82 18.08
C GLY A 471 -18.42 19.38 18.54
N GLY A 472 -17.73 18.97 19.60
CA GLY A 472 -17.63 17.60 20.11
C GLY A 472 -18.93 17.02 20.66
N LEU A 473 -19.95 17.83 20.99
CA LEU A 473 -21.29 17.35 21.38
C LEU A 473 -22.28 17.29 20.20
N GLY A 474 -21.86 17.65 18.99
CA GLY A 474 -22.64 17.47 17.76
C GLY A 474 -22.52 16.04 17.21
N GLY A 475 -23.42 15.65 16.31
CA GLY A 475 -23.50 14.26 15.81
C GLY A 475 -22.16 13.71 15.31
N LEU A 476 -21.47 14.45 14.46
CA LEU A 476 -20.17 14.01 13.88
C LEU A 476 -19.03 14.07 14.91
N GLY A 477 -18.95 15.15 15.70
CA GLY A 477 -17.92 15.30 16.72
C GLY A 477 -18.01 14.23 17.82
N LEU A 478 -19.24 13.91 18.25
CA LEU A 478 -19.48 12.88 19.26
C LEU A 478 -19.19 11.47 18.73
N PHE A 479 -19.59 11.17 17.50
CA PHE A 479 -19.27 9.92 16.82
C PHE A 479 -17.76 9.71 16.71
N LEU A 480 -17.03 10.73 16.28
CA LEU A 480 -15.57 10.63 16.18
C LEU A 480 -14.90 10.53 17.56
N ALA A 481 -15.45 11.17 18.60
CA ALA A 481 -14.95 11.01 19.96
C ALA A 481 -15.03 9.54 20.45
N GLU A 482 -16.13 8.84 20.13
CA GLU A 482 -16.28 7.41 20.41
C GLU A 482 -15.25 6.57 19.64
N LYS A 483 -15.07 6.84 18.33
CA LYS A 483 -14.05 6.16 17.53
C LYS A 483 -12.63 6.43 18.01
N MET A 484 -12.33 7.65 18.46
CA MET A 484 -11.03 8.01 19.04
C MET A 484 -10.78 7.28 20.36
N ALA A 485 -11.80 7.15 21.21
CA ALA A 485 -11.70 6.37 22.45
C ALA A 485 -11.44 4.89 22.15
N THR A 486 -12.19 4.30 21.22
CA THR A 486 -11.99 2.91 20.78
C THR A 486 -10.59 2.68 20.21
N ALA A 487 -10.01 3.69 19.57
CA ALA A 487 -8.65 3.66 19.04
C ALA A 487 -7.56 4.01 20.09
N GLY A 488 -7.93 4.16 21.38
CA GLY A 488 -6.99 4.27 22.49
C GLY A 488 -6.64 5.68 22.93
N ALA A 489 -7.44 6.71 22.61
CA ALA A 489 -7.21 8.06 23.14
C ALA A 489 -7.31 8.09 24.67
N GLY A 490 -6.28 8.65 25.37
CA GLY A 490 -6.25 8.66 26.83
C GLY A 490 -7.27 9.65 27.44
N ARG A 491 -7.29 10.90 26.95
CA ARG A 491 -8.21 11.95 27.41
C ARG A 491 -8.80 12.71 26.23
N ILE A 492 -10.12 12.96 26.28
CA ILE A 492 -10.84 13.72 25.25
C ILE A 492 -11.57 14.91 25.89
N VAL A 493 -11.29 16.11 25.42
CA VAL A 493 -11.97 17.34 25.84
C VAL A 493 -12.96 17.75 24.74
N LEU A 494 -14.24 17.60 25.03
CA LEU A 494 -15.34 17.93 24.13
C LEU A 494 -15.80 19.35 24.35
N SER A 495 -15.86 20.16 23.28
CA SER A 495 -16.35 21.54 23.36
C SER A 495 -17.65 21.75 22.59
N SER A 496 -18.57 22.48 23.19
CA SER A 496 -19.80 22.95 22.56
C SER A 496 -20.27 24.25 23.22
N ARG A 497 -21.12 25.02 22.53
CA ARG A 497 -21.78 26.21 23.12
C ARG A 497 -22.81 25.84 24.17
N SER A 498 -23.47 24.71 24.00
CA SER A 498 -24.57 24.24 24.86
C SER A 498 -24.14 23.04 25.69
N ALA A 499 -24.82 22.83 26.81
CA ALA A 499 -24.69 21.63 27.62
C ALA A 499 -25.02 20.35 26.80
N PRO A 500 -24.47 19.18 27.19
CA PRO A 500 -24.74 17.93 26.49
C PRO A 500 -26.21 17.52 26.58
N SER A 501 -26.74 17.01 25.48
CA SER A 501 -28.07 16.37 25.44
C SER A 501 -28.03 15.02 26.15
N GLN A 502 -29.18 14.42 26.43
CA GLN A 502 -29.25 13.10 27.03
C GLN A 502 -28.48 12.04 26.21
N LYS A 503 -28.64 12.04 24.89
CA LYS A 503 -27.90 11.16 23.99
C LYS A 503 -26.39 11.41 24.06
N ALA A 504 -25.96 12.66 24.19
CA ALA A 504 -24.54 12.97 24.33
C ALA A 504 -23.97 12.47 25.66
N LEU A 505 -24.73 12.56 26.75
CA LEU A 505 -24.35 12.01 28.06
C LEU A 505 -24.18 10.50 27.99
N GLU A 506 -25.10 9.78 27.35
CA GLU A 506 -25.01 8.32 27.16
C GLU A 506 -23.75 7.92 26.39
N THR A 507 -23.42 8.64 25.31
CA THR A 507 -22.18 8.40 24.54
C THR A 507 -20.93 8.75 25.36
N ILE A 508 -20.94 9.81 26.15
CA ILE A 508 -19.83 10.17 27.04
C ILE A 508 -19.59 9.06 28.08
N GLU A 509 -20.64 8.49 28.66
CA GLU A 509 -20.49 7.36 29.58
C GLU A 509 -19.96 6.10 28.89
N LEU A 510 -20.37 5.85 27.64
CA LEU A 510 -19.81 4.77 26.83
C LEU A 510 -18.30 5.00 26.62
N ILE A 511 -17.89 6.20 26.21
CA ILE A 511 -16.47 6.56 26.03
C ILE A 511 -15.67 6.35 27.31
N ARG A 512 -16.21 6.74 28.46
CA ARG A 512 -15.60 6.49 29.77
C ARG A 512 -15.48 5.00 30.08
N SER A 513 -16.48 4.22 29.73
CA SER A 513 -16.46 2.76 29.93
C SER A 513 -15.42 2.04 29.07
N ILE A 514 -15.05 2.62 27.92
CA ILE A 514 -13.95 2.15 27.04
C ILE A 514 -12.58 2.43 27.68
N GLY A 515 -12.48 3.40 28.59
CA GLY A 515 -11.25 3.73 29.32
C GLY A 515 -10.68 5.10 29.04
N SER A 516 -11.32 5.92 28.19
CA SER A 516 -10.90 7.30 27.95
C SER A 516 -11.49 8.25 28.99
N ASP A 517 -10.68 9.17 29.51
CA ASP A 517 -11.18 10.26 30.36
C ASP A 517 -11.84 11.32 29.49
N VAL A 518 -13.05 11.76 29.87
CA VAL A 518 -13.82 12.75 29.10
C VAL A 518 -14.16 13.96 29.94
N VAL A 519 -13.80 15.13 29.42
CA VAL A 519 -14.18 16.44 29.97
C VAL A 519 -15.04 17.19 28.96
N VAL A 520 -16.09 17.84 29.44
CA VAL A 520 -16.92 18.74 28.64
C VAL A 520 -16.66 20.18 29.05
N GLU A 521 -16.30 21.01 28.10
CA GLU A 521 -16.11 22.46 28.26
C GLU A 521 -17.14 23.21 27.41
N CYS A 522 -18.05 23.90 28.08
CA CYS A 522 -19.06 24.71 27.41
C CYS A 522 -18.55 26.15 27.19
N GLY A 523 -18.62 26.62 25.95
CA GLY A 523 -18.22 27.96 25.58
C GLY A 523 -18.24 28.20 24.06
N ASP A 524 -18.26 29.45 23.69
CA ASP A 524 -18.14 29.86 22.28
C ASP A 524 -16.66 29.84 21.89
N ILE A 525 -16.29 28.97 20.95
CA ILE A 525 -14.91 28.82 20.47
C ILE A 525 -14.41 30.06 19.73
N ALA A 526 -15.32 30.92 19.25
CA ALA A 526 -14.98 32.23 18.70
C ALA A 526 -14.41 33.20 19.75
N GLN A 527 -14.46 32.86 21.04
CA GLN A 527 -13.87 33.63 22.13
C GLN A 527 -12.51 33.04 22.54
N PRO A 528 -11.42 33.85 22.60
CA PRO A 528 -10.08 33.35 22.93
C PRO A 528 -10.02 32.62 24.27
N ALA A 529 -10.77 33.07 25.27
CA ALA A 529 -10.83 32.45 26.60
C ALA A 529 -11.35 31.02 26.56
N THR A 530 -12.20 30.64 25.60
CA THR A 530 -12.68 29.26 25.46
C THR A 530 -11.55 28.35 24.99
N ALA A 531 -10.76 28.75 23.98
CA ALA A 531 -9.61 27.97 23.52
C ALA A 531 -8.58 27.78 24.64
N ALA A 532 -8.30 28.82 25.44
CA ALA A 532 -7.40 28.72 26.58
C ALA A 532 -7.90 27.71 27.64
N ARG A 533 -9.21 27.71 27.98
CA ARG A 533 -9.79 26.74 28.92
C ARG A 533 -9.75 25.30 28.37
N LEU A 534 -9.96 25.12 27.08
CA LEU A 534 -9.85 23.80 26.44
C LEU A 534 -8.43 23.23 26.59
N VAL A 535 -7.41 24.03 26.31
CA VAL A 535 -6.02 23.62 26.49
C VAL A 535 -5.71 23.34 27.96
N ALA A 536 -6.16 24.22 28.88
CA ALA A 536 -5.99 24.01 30.32
C ALA A 536 -6.64 22.70 30.78
N ASN A 537 -7.86 22.40 30.31
CA ASN A 537 -8.53 21.14 30.61
C ASN A 537 -7.80 19.94 30.00
N ALA A 538 -7.30 20.04 28.79
CA ALA A 538 -6.55 18.96 28.13
C ALA A 538 -5.22 18.64 28.86
N THR A 539 -4.55 19.66 29.39
CA THR A 539 -3.26 19.55 30.10
C THR A 539 -3.37 19.46 31.62
N ALA A 540 -4.60 19.45 32.17
CA ALA A 540 -4.83 19.38 33.63
C ALA A 540 -4.37 18.05 34.27
N THR A 541 -4.10 17.04 33.49
CA THR A 541 -3.48 15.78 33.86
C THR A 541 -2.03 15.74 33.37
N ASN A 542 -1.27 14.72 33.71
CA ASN A 542 0.08 14.55 33.17
C ASN A 542 0.12 14.10 31.70
N LEU A 543 -1.03 14.11 31.01
CA LEU A 543 -1.11 13.75 29.58
C LEU A 543 -0.85 14.99 28.72
N PRO A 544 0.12 14.97 27.82
CA PRO A 544 0.36 16.08 26.89
C PRO A 544 -0.79 16.19 25.87
N LEU A 545 -1.09 17.41 25.44
CA LEU A 545 -2.03 17.65 24.33
C LEU A 545 -1.36 17.22 23.03
N ARG A 546 -1.93 16.17 22.38
CA ARG A 546 -1.40 15.56 21.16
C ARG A 546 -2.19 15.89 19.89
N GLY A 547 -3.49 16.17 20.01
CA GLY A 547 -4.29 16.43 18.84
C GLY A 547 -5.45 17.41 19.07
N VAL A 548 -5.75 18.17 18.02
CA VAL A 548 -6.89 19.08 17.98
C VAL A 548 -7.74 18.79 16.76
N LEU A 549 -9.00 18.43 16.98
CA LEU A 549 -10.03 18.34 15.95
C LEU A 549 -10.95 19.56 16.01
N HIS A 550 -10.84 20.43 15.02
CA HIS A 550 -11.69 21.59 14.89
C HIS A 550 -12.87 21.30 13.95
N ALA A 551 -14.00 20.86 14.53
CA ALA A 551 -15.23 20.52 13.81
C ALA A 551 -16.40 21.44 14.16
N ALA A 552 -16.17 22.53 14.93
CA ALA A 552 -17.20 23.51 15.24
C ALA A 552 -17.64 24.23 13.98
N ALA A 553 -18.94 24.27 13.74
CA ALA A 553 -19.56 24.93 12.60
C ALA A 553 -20.96 25.42 12.93
N VAL A 554 -21.35 26.49 12.28
CA VAL A 554 -22.73 26.87 12.03
C VAL A 554 -22.93 26.77 10.51
N VAL A 555 -24.07 26.31 10.07
CA VAL A 555 -24.44 26.24 8.65
C VAL A 555 -25.81 26.87 8.53
N GLU A 556 -25.85 28.03 7.95
CA GLU A 556 -27.08 28.77 7.64
C GLU A 556 -27.10 29.06 6.14
N ASP A 557 -27.92 28.30 5.42
CA ASP A 557 -27.99 28.42 3.97
C ASP A 557 -28.80 29.68 3.57
N ALA A 558 -28.19 30.50 2.74
CA ALA A 558 -28.84 31.64 2.10
C ALA A 558 -28.20 31.94 0.75
N THR A 559 -29.02 32.18 -0.26
CA THR A 559 -28.50 32.67 -1.56
C THR A 559 -27.80 34.02 -1.39
N LEU A 560 -26.89 34.32 -2.29
CA LEU A 560 -26.12 35.57 -2.24
C LEU A 560 -27.01 36.84 -2.23
N ALA A 561 -28.21 36.77 -2.81
CA ALA A 561 -29.19 37.84 -2.74
C ALA A 561 -29.70 38.08 -1.31
N ASN A 562 -29.76 37.06 -0.47
CA ASN A 562 -30.36 37.09 0.87
C ASN A 562 -29.34 37.01 2.01
N ILE A 563 -28.06 36.77 1.71
CA ILE A 563 -27.01 36.66 2.74
C ILE A 563 -26.80 38.03 3.44
N THR A 564 -26.81 38.06 4.76
CA THR A 564 -26.59 39.30 5.54
C THR A 564 -25.18 39.27 6.17
N ASP A 565 -24.73 40.45 6.63
CA ASP A 565 -23.43 40.54 7.35
C ASP A 565 -23.45 39.71 8.65
N GLU A 566 -24.59 39.63 9.33
CA GLU A 566 -24.78 38.85 10.55
C GLU A 566 -24.72 37.35 10.26
N LEU A 567 -25.27 36.89 9.11
CA LEU A 567 -25.17 35.48 8.68
C LEU A 567 -23.73 35.15 8.35
N LEU A 568 -23.03 36.02 7.61
CA LEU A 568 -21.60 35.84 7.34
C LEU A 568 -20.80 35.68 8.64
N ASP A 569 -21.07 36.51 9.65
CA ASP A 569 -20.37 36.42 10.94
C ASP A 569 -20.69 35.14 11.71
N ARG A 570 -21.94 34.68 11.67
CA ARG A 570 -22.33 33.45 12.38
C ARG A 570 -21.66 32.20 11.80
N ASP A 571 -21.50 32.11 10.48
CA ASP A 571 -20.80 30.99 9.84
C ASP A 571 -19.27 31.11 9.98
N TRP A 572 -18.76 32.34 9.89
CA TRP A 572 -17.33 32.64 9.93
C TRP A 572 -16.72 32.44 11.32
N ALA A 573 -17.37 32.95 12.36
CA ALA A 573 -16.78 33.05 13.69
C ALA A 573 -16.38 31.68 14.29
N PRO A 574 -17.23 30.66 14.33
CA PRO A 574 -16.85 29.36 14.92
C PRO A 574 -15.73 28.66 14.15
N LYS A 575 -15.66 28.81 12.83
CA LYS A 575 -14.65 28.18 11.98
C LYS A 575 -13.35 28.96 12.00
N VAL A 576 -13.38 30.22 11.63
CA VAL A 576 -12.17 31.02 11.39
C VAL A 576 -11.57 31.52 12.71
N TYR A 577 -12.35 32.24 13.52
CA TYR A 577 -11.85 32.70 14.81
C TYR A 577 -11.57 31.53 15.76
N GLY A 578 -12.42 30.49 15.71
CA GLY A 578 -12.19 29.25 16.48
C GLY A 578 -10.87 28.60 16.14
N ALA A 579 -10.55 28.37 14.86
CA ALA A 579 -9.28 27.80 14.42
C ALA A 579 -8.09 28.69 14.81
N TRP A 580 -8.22 29.99 14.66
CA TRP A 580 -7.18 30.95 15.02
C TRP A 580 -6.88 30.96 16.51
N HIS A 581 -7.89 30.99 17.37
CA HIS A 581 -7.71 30.95 18.83
C HIS A 581 -7.16 29.62 19.31
N LEU A 582 -7.58 28.50 18.71
CA LEU A 582 -6.99 27.20 18.99
C LEU A 582 -5.51 27.17 18.60
N HIS A 583 -5.17 27.70 17.43
CA HIS A 583 -3.77 27.82 17.03
C HIS A 583 -2.96 28.60 18.06
N GLN A 584 -3.41 29.80 18.45
CA GLN A 584 -2.72 30.63 19.44
C GLN A 584 -2.57 29.91 20.80
N ALA A 585 -3.62 29.25 21.27
CA ALA A 585 -3.62 28.56 22.56
C ALA A 585 -2.76 27.28 22.56
N THR A 586 -2.47 26.71 21.38
CA THR A 586 -1.72 25.47 21.25
C THR A 586 -0.31 25.65 20.69
N THR A 587 0.18 26.87 20.53
CA THR A 587 1.50 27.16 19.92
C THR A 587 2.65 26.43 20.61
N ASP A 588 2.61 26.34 21.94
CA ASP A 588 3.66 25.70 22.77
C ASP A 588 3.33 24.22 23.10
N GLN A 589 2.29 23.64 22.50
CA GLN A 589 1.90 22.26 22.76
C GLN A 589 2.53 21.29 21.77
N PRO A 590 2.97 20.11 22.21
CA PRO A 590 3.63 19.11 21.35
C PRO A 590 2.57 18.32 20.54
N LEU A 591 1.88 19.01 19.64
CA LEU A 591 0.83 18.39 18.83
C LEU A 591 1.42 17.41 17.82
N ASP A 592 0.83 16.21 17.75
CA ASP A 592 1.07 15.25 16.68
C ASP A 592 0.26 15.64 15.42
N TRP A 593 -0.93 16.25 15.60
CA TRP A 593 -1.79 16.72 14.52
C TRP A 593 -2.74 17.85 14.95
N PHE A 594 -3.12 18.69 13.99
CA PHE A 594 -4.18 19.71 14.09
C PHE A 594 -5.08 19.55 12.86
N CYS A 595 -6.28 19.04 13.05
CA CYS A 595 -7.22 18.77 11.96
C CYS A 595 -8.39 19.75 11.95
N SER A 596 -8.59 20.41 10.81
CA SER A 596 -9.74 21.27 10.55
C SER A 596 -10.74 20.58 9.64
N PHE A 597 -12.00 20.53 10.03
CA PHE A 597 -13.07 20.05 9.16
C PHE A 597 -13.52 21.16 8.22
N SER A 598 -13.06 21.07 6.99
CA SER A 598 -13.48 21.86 5.84
C SER A 598 -14.67 21.20 5.13
N SER A 599 -14.99 21.66 3.94
CA SER A 599 -16.11 21.12 3.16
C SER A 599 -15.81 21.16 1.65
N ALA A 600 -16.31 20.17 0.94
CA ALA A 600 -16.33 20.13 -0.52
C ALA A 600 -17.03 21.37 -1.13
N ALA A 601 -17.94 22.02 -0.39
CA ALA A 601 -18.57 23.26 -0.81
C ALA A 601 -17.57 24.39 -1.07
N ALA A 602 -16.43 24.43 -0.36
CA ALA A 602 -15.36 25.41 -0.59
C ALA A 602 -14.60 25.17 -1.91
N MET A 603 -14.56 23.93 -2.38
CA MET A 603 -13.82 23.52 -3.58
C MET A 603 -14.70 23.52 -4.83
N LEU A 604 -15.93 23.05 -4.70
CA LEU A 604 -16.84 22.82 -5.84
C LEU A 604 -17.85 23.95 -6.04
N GLY A 605 -18.10 24.75 -4.98
CA GLY A 605 -19.19 25.71 -4.94
C GLY A 605 -20.54 25.02 -4.67
N SER A 606 -21.29 25.50 -3.70
CA SER A 606 -22.63 25.01 -3.38
C SER A 606 -23.59 26.19 -3.30
N PRO A 607 -24.59 26.32 -4.20
CA PRO A 607 -25.56 27.39 -4.13
C PRO A 607 -26.22 27.48 -2.75
N GLY A 608 -26.37 28.70 -2.24
CA GLY A 608 -26.89 28.97 -0.89
C GLY A 608 -25.84 28.88 0.23
N GLN A 609 -24.61 28.46 -0.02
CA GLN A 609 -23.59 28.26 1.01
C GLN A 609 -22.41 29.24 0.92
N GLY A 610 -22.61 30.44 0.43
CA GLY A 610 -21.54 31.42 0.21
C GLY A 610 -20.73 31.77 1.46
N ALA A 611 -21.37 31.98 2.61
CA ALA A 611 -20.71 32.24 3.88
C ALA A 611 -19.93 31.03 4.38
N TYR A 612 -20.55 29.83 4.33
CA TYR A 612 -19.97 28.58 4.75
C TYR A 612 -18.77 28.19 3.87
N ALA A 613 -18.87 28.31 2.55
CA ALA A 613 -17.79 28.04 1.60
C ALA A 613 -16.59 28.98 1.83
N ALA A 614 -16.84 30.27 2.10
CA ALA A 614 -15.80 31.24 2.42
C ALA A 614 -15.03 30.87 3.69
N ALA A 615 -15.74 30.50 4.76
CA ALA A 615 -15.10 30.07 6.02
C ALA A 615 -14.27 28.78 5.87
N ASN A 616 -14.76 27.82 5.09
CA ASN A 616 -14.03 26.56 4.82
C ASN A 616 -12.80 26.79 3.93
N SER A 617 -12.91 27.63 2.88
CA SER A 617 -11.75 28.00 2.05
C SER A 617 -10.65 28.68 2.86
N TRP A 618 -11.03 29.47 3.89
CA TRP A 618 -10.07 30.03 4.82
C TRP A 618 -9.36 28.93 5.64
N LEU A 619 -10.07 27.90 6.10
CA LEU A 619 -9.46 26.75 6.82
C LEU A 619 -8.46 25.98 5.95
N ASP A 620 -8.75 25.81 4.66
CA ASP A 620 -7.85 25.18 3.71
C ASP A 620 -6.54 25.96 3.59
N ALA A 621 -6.63 27.26 3.37
CA ALA A 621 -5.47 28.16 3.32
C ALA A 621 -4.70 28.23 4.65
N PHE A 622 -5.41 28.22 5.78
CA PHE A 622 -4.83 28.21 7.12
C PHE A 622 -4.00 26.95 7.37
N THR A 623 -4.39 25.80 6.81
CA THR A 623 -3.62 24.57 6.87
C THR A 623 -2.27 24.73 6.17
N HIS A 624 -2.24 25.27 4.95
CA HIS A 624 -1.00 25.56 4.23
C HIS A 624 -0.15 26.59 4.98
N TRP A 625 -0.78 27.62 5.56
CA TRP A 625 -0.10 28.64 6.35
C TRP A 625 0.59 28.02 7.57
N ARG A 626 -0.08 27.09 8.30
CA ARG A 626 0.52 26.37 9.44
C ARG A 626 1.69 25.47 9.02
N HIS A 627 1.59 24.77 7.88
CA HIS A 627 2.70 23.97 7.33
C HIS A 627 3.95 24.82 7.10
N ASN A 628 3.79 26.04 6.59
CA ASN A 628 4.91 26.96 6.38
C ASN A 628 5.51 27.51 7.68
N GLN A 629 4.80 27.36 8.81
CA GLN A 629 5.33 27.60 10.16
C GLN A 629 5.93 26.34 10.80
N ASN A 630 6.12 25.24 10.04
CA ASN A 630 6.55 23.94 10.53
C ASN A 630 5.62 23.37 11.63
N GLN A 631 4.33 23.66 11.58
CA GLN A 631 3.34 23.17 12.51
C GLN A 631 2.45 22.11 11.85
N PRO A 632 2.07 21.06 12.57
CA PRO A 632 1.18 20.04 12.03
C PRO A 632 -0.18 20.64 11.70
N ALA A 633 -0.72 20.34 10.53
CA ALA A 633 -2.06 20.74 10.12
C ALA A 633 -2.61 19.80 9.05
N THR A 634 -3.92 19.60 9.06
CA THR A 634 -4.66 18.86 8.04
C THR A 634 -6.03 19.50 7.88
N ALA A 635 -6.45 19.81 6.66
CA ALA A 635 -7.83 20.17 6.36
C ALA A 635 -8.48 19.04 5.57
N ILE A 636 -9.64 18.55 6.05
CA ILE A 636 -10.41 17.54 5.34
C ILE A 636 -11.67 18.20 4.79
N ALA A 637 -11.73 18.34 3.48
CA ALA A 637 -12.88 18.90 2.76
C ALA A 637 -13.96 17.81 2.55
N TRP A 638 -14.78 17.60 3.58
CA TRP A 638 -15.79 16.55 3.60
C TRP A 638 -16.92 16.79 2.60
N GLY A 639 -17.37 15.72 1.95
CA GLY A 639 -18.69 15.62 1.35
C GLY A 639 -19.79 15.38 2.39
N PRO A 640 -21.05 15.15 1.98
CA PRO A 640 -22.16 14.84 2.89
C PRO A 640 -21.94 13.48 3.54
N TRP A 641 -22.14 13.39 4.87
CA TRP A 641 -22.10 12.15 5.62
C TRP A 641 -23.50 11.54 5.70
N ALA A 642 -23.61 10.24 5.46
CA ALA A 642 -24.83 9.49 5.70
C ALA A 642 -25.11 9.34 7.20
N GLU A 643 -26.38 9.29 7.60
CA GLU A 643 -26.86 8.95 8.94
C GLU A 643 -26.44 9.91 10.08
N ILE A 644 -25.36 10.66 9.97
CA ILE A 644 -24.84 11.53 11.01
C ILE A 644 -24.47 12.93 10.48
N GLY A 645 -24.56 13.94 11.35
CA GLY A 645 -24.21 15.31 11.01
C GLY A 645 -25.40 16.15 10.55
N ARG A 646 -25.13 17.26 9.87
CA ARG A 646 -26.15 18.24 9.46
C ARG A 646 -26.60 18.08 8.01
N ALA A 647 -25.87 17.32 7.20
CA ALA A 647 -26.11 17.15 5.76
C ALA A 647 -26.85 15.84 5.41
N ILE A 648 -27.58 15.23 6.35
CA ILE A 648 -28.31 13.98 6.14
C ILE A 648 -29.30 14.08 4.97
N ALA A 649 -30.06 15.15 4.89
CA ALA A 649 -31.01 15.35 3.79
C ALA A 649 -30.31 15.48 2.41
N LEU A 650 -29.11 16.05 2.38
CA LEU A 650 -28.29 16.12 1.17
C LEU A 650 -27.68 14.75 0.84
N ALA A 651 -27.30 13.98 1.86
CA ALA A 651 -26.77 12.64 1.71
C ALA A 651 -27.82 11.67 1.14
N GLU A 652 -29.07 11.77 1.57
CA GLU A 652 -30.20 10.96 1.05
C GLU A 652 -30.46 11.16 -0.44
N SER A 653 -30.07 12.32 -0.99
CA SER A 653 -30.20 12.67 -2.41
C SER A 653 -28.93 12.46 -3.23
N SER A 654 -27.85 11.94 -2.63
CA SER A 654 -26.52 11.84 -3.23
C SER A 654 -25.99 10.42 -3.22
N ASP A 655 -25.62 9.88 -4.37
CA ASP A 655 -24.90 8.61 -4.49
C ASP A 655 -23.45 8.66 -3.93
N ALA A 656 -22.99 9.86 -3.54
CA ALA A 656 -21.65 10.10 -3.02
C ALA A 656 -21.62 10.37 -1.49
N ALA A 657 -22.65 9.92 -0.76
CA ALA A 657 -22.69 10.07 0.70
C ALA A 657 -21.64 9.18 1.38
N ILE A 658 -20.90 9.74 2.33
CA ILE A 658 -19.85 9.04 3.07
C ILE A 658 -20.48 8.24 4.21
N ALA A 659 -20.27 6.92 4.22
CA ALA A 659 -20.68 6.08 5.34
C ALA A 659 -19.88 6.44 6.62
N PRO A 660 -20.50 6.39 7.82
CA PRO A 660 -19.84 6.81 9.06
C PRO A 660 -18.51 6.11 9.33
N ASP A 661 -18.45 4.80 9.17
CA ASP A 661 -17.22 4.02 9.40
C ASP A 661 -16.16 4.30 8.33
N GLU A 662 -16.54 4.52 7.08
CA GLU A 662 -15.64 4.94 6.00
C GLU A 662 -15.02 6.31 6.30
N GLY A 663 -15.82 7.28 6.74
CA GLY A 663 -15.34 8.59 7.13
C GLY A 663 -14.41 8.55 8.34
N ALA A 664 -14.70 7.72 9.35
CA ALA A 664 -13.82 7.53 10.51
C ALA A 664 -12.49 6.88 10.10
N TYR A 665 -12.51 5.90 9.21
CA TYR A 665 -11.31 5.28 8.63
C TYR A 665 -10.48 6.30 7.84
N ALA A 666 -11.12 7.10 6.97
CA ALA A 666 -10.46 8.15 6.20
C ALA A 666 -9.82 9.21 7.12
N PHE A 667 -10.53 9.65 8.17
CA PHE A 667 -10.01 10.58 9.18
C PHE A 667 -8.70 10.07 9.80
N GLN A 668 -8.69 8.84 10.34
CA GLN A 668 -7.51 8.27 10.95
C GLN A 668 -6.37 8.06 9.93
N THR A 669 -6.69 7.63 8.72
CA THR A 669 -5.71 7.39 7.66
C THR A 669 -5.03 8.68 7.23
N LEU A 670 -5.77 9.75 7.02
CA LEU A 670 -5.21 11.06 6.64
C LEU A 670 -4.32 11.65 7.74
N LEU A 671 -4.66 11.46 9.01
CA LEU A 671 -3.84 11.94 10.14
C LEU A 671 -2.52 11.17 10.32
N ARG A 672 -2.40 9.95 9.78
CA ARG A 672 -1.13 9.19 9.76
C ARG A 672 -0.11 9.76 8.79
N HIS A 673 -0.53 10.63 7.90
CA HIS A 673 0.29 11.26 6.89
C HIS A 673 0.32 12.77 7.14
N ASN A 674 1.42 13.41 6.87
CA ASN A 674 1.53 14.88 6.95
C ASN A 674 0.91 15.52 5.71
N ARG A 675 -0.39 15.51 5.64
CA ARG A 675 -1.17 16.17 4.57
C ARG A 675 -2.19 17.11 5.12
#